data_e0a354658b33f2492f5b3ae262d0aacc
#
_entry.id   e0a354658b33f2492f5b3ae262d0aacc
#
_cell.length_a   1.000
_cell.length_b   1.000
_cell.length_c   1.000
_cell.angle_alpha   90.00
_cell.angle_beta   90.00
_cell.angle_gamma   90.00
#
_symmetry.space_group_name_H-M   'P 1'
#
loop_
_entity.id
_entity.type
_entity.pdbx_description
1 polymer ?
#
loop_
_entity_poly.entity_id
_entity_poly.type
_entity_poly.pdbx_seq_one_letter_code
_entity_poly.pdbx_strand_id
1 'polypeptide(L)'
;MYANKTTRFLKPIFILFLAGISWKGLGQQKQEYWHNKSRTIHYKPEGNAFVLVNGSRKFNRALYGTNTGFRVETGDLPEFALYLPGMGGNFKLGISKETESKWITEADSITTKYTPGMMEYEIHDALLGNGFFKLTVLASAETEGFLLKVEEHNIPEAVGLHWLFGGASGKKFHRDGDIGADPESVFYLQPEYARHNSYDLKENGFTLQFNWDAKSQTNKKTLTAAVPEGQLNLGSAHAIQNPNTLQRATLDSLPVIYGTVDRSAAKTYYWNIEHTTGDTSDKVLSSASAFKKASFKADTLANRIKLNTPDPYLNTLGGTLATAADAIWEDPAFLHGAVAWRMHLNAWRGAYNADVLGWHDRAKTHFKSYGNSQVLEPERGPVVLDSSRNFARQKEVLGTAMFSKGYISRHPNRNDRAHHYDMNLVFIDQLLTYFNWNDDPEFLEEIFPVIERHLAWEKRNYDTNDDGLYDAYAAIWASDALQYSGGAVTYTSAYNYRANTLAAKLAARLGKDPQAYLDEAEKIKNAIQQKLWLPDQGVYAEYQDALGNELLHKAPGIWTVYHAIDKRVPDTFQQQQALHYIQKEIPHIPVQADGLPHEDLELVPTTNWQPYTWSVNNVALAENLNTALALWQGGNPEAGYKLFESALVESMYLGASPGGFQQLSFYDAIRGELNRDF
;
A
#
# COMPACT_ATOMS: atom_id res chain seq x y z
N MET A 1 4.85 29.21 81.92
CA MET A 1 5.78 28.20 82.48
C MET A 1 6.75 27.85 81.32
N TYR A 2 7.90 28.32 81.50
CA TYR A 2 9.24 27.75 81.48
C TYR A 2 9.48 26.81 80.27
N ALA A 3 10.56 26.85 79.47
CA ALA A 3 11.89 27.43 79.70
C ALA A 3 12.61 27.66 78.39
N ASN A 4 13.45 28.69 78.39
CA ASN A 4 14.60 28.92 77.54
C ASN A 4 15.51 27.69 77.34
N LYS A 5 16.10 27.52 76.14
CA LYS A 5 17.54 27.27 76.07
C LYS A 5 18.12 27.77 74.72
N THR A 6 18.95 28.75 74.85
CA THR A 6 20.04 29.21 73.98
C THR A 6 20.87 28.08 73.43
N THR A 7 21.28 28.14 72.14
CA THR A 7 22.68 27.86 71.80
C THR A 7 23.07 28.23 70.37
N ARG A 8 24.05 29.03 70.32
CA ARG A 8 25.27 29.08 69.47
C ARG A 8 25.11 29.07 67.95
N PHE A 9 25.41 30.26 67.44
CA PHE A 9 25.91 30.49 66.09
C PHE A 9 27.23 29.74 65.83
N LEU A 10 27.21 28.88 64.79
CA LEU A 10 28.42 28.47 64.06
C LEU A 10 28.25 28.94 62.62
N LYS A 11 29.07 29.90 62.22
CA LYS A 11 29.24 30.31 60.85
C LYS A 11 29.96 29.20 60.09
N PRO A 12 29.46 28.69 58.97
CA PRO A 12 30.31 27.99 58.03
C PRO A 12 30.87 29.02 57.04
N ILE A 13 32.16 28.99 56.91
CA ILE A 13 32.97 29.61 55.90
C ILE A 13 32.53 29.07 54.54
N PHE A 14 32.00 29.95 53.68
CA PHE A 14 31.76 29.63 52.24
C PHE A 14 33.11 29.70 51.54
N ILE A 15 33.72 28.54 51.26
CA ILE A 15 34.78 28.41 50.29
C ILE A 15 34.12 28.41 48.92
N LEU A 16 34.26 29.54 48.21
CA LEU A 16 33.92 29.60 46.78
C LEU A 16 34.92 28.73 45.98
N PHE A 17 34.53 27.51 45.67
CA PHE A 17 35.11 26.76 44.57
C PHE A 17 34.48 27.29 43.27
N LEU A 18 35.18 28.18 42.59
CA LEU A 18 34.98 28.48 41.17
C LEU A 18 35.40 27.26 40.37
N ALA A 19 34.59 26.22 40.33
CA ALA A 19 34.63 25.22 39.30
C ALA A 19 34.04 25.87 38.05
N GLY A 20 34.87 26.11 37.05
CA GLY A 20 34.44 26.54 35.73
C GLY A 20 33.51 25.52 35.13
N ILE A 21 32.21 25.69 35.37
CA ILE A 21 31.18 25.03 34.56
C ILE A 21 31.19 25.78 33.23
N SER A 22 31.91 25.23 32.27
CA SER A 22 31.67 25.58 30.88
C SER A 22 30.22 25.36 30.62
N TRP A 23 29.44 26.40 30.49
CA TRP A 23 28.16 26.38 29.84
C TRP A 23 28.39 25.92 28.38
N LYS A 24 28.50 24.63 28.16
CA LYS A 24 28.08 24.08 26.89
C LYS A 24 26.60 24.44 26.79
N GLY A 25 26.31 25.34 25.84
CA GLY A 25 24.92 25.68 25.56
C GLY A 25 24.08 24.44 25.58
N LEU A 26 22.95 24.51 26.23
CA LEU A 26 21.85 23.61 26.01
C LEU A 26 21.38 23.79 24.55
N GLY A 27 22.22 23.30 23.60
CA GLY A 27 21.71 22.90 22.33
C GLY A 27 20.59 21.93 22.69
N GLN A 28 19.40 22.19 22.20
CA GLN A 28 18.31 21.22 22.24
C GLN A 28 18.95 19.85 21.92
N GLN A 29 18.97 18.95 22.91
CA GLN A 29 19.29 17.56 22.62
C GLN A 29 18.32 17.18 21.51
N LYS A 30 18.83 16.99 20.30
CA LYS A 30 18.07 16.42 19.21
C LYS A 30 17.45 15.15 19.82
N GLN A 31 16.15 15.13 19.96
CA GLN A 31 15.45 13.99 20.50
C GLN A 31 15.81 12.84 19.57
N GLU A 32 16.53 11.84 20.08
CA GLU A 32 16.88 10.67 19.29
C GLU A 32 15.61 9.85 19.10
N TYR A 33 14.97 10.03 17.96
CA TYR A 33 13.82 9.21 17.51
C TYR A 33 14.25 7.80 17.10
N TRP A 34 15.52 7.46 17.32
CA TRP A 34 16.19 6.27 16.86
C TRP A 34 16.75 5.49 18.05
N HIS A 35 16.32 4.25 18.22
CA HIS A 35 16.76 3.40 19.33
C HIS A 35 18.07 2.64 19.04
N ASN A 36 19.02 3.22 18.34
CA ASN A 36 20.33 2.61 18.04
C ASN A 36 20.24 1.21 17.41
N LYS A 37 19.17 0.91 16.69
CA LYS A 37 19.07 -0.33 15.94
C LYS A 37 19.81 -0.16 14.62
N SER A 38 20.86 -0.96 14.41
CA SER A 38 21.49 -1.08 13.11
C SER A 38 20.50 -1.72 12.12
N ARG A 39 20.28 -1.05 11.00
CA ARG A 39 19.56 -1.61 9.84
C ARG A 39 20.56 -1.78 8.70
N THR A 40 20.21 -2.60 7.75
CA THR A 40 20.97 -2.83 6.53
C THR A 40 20.02 -2.78 5.36
N ILE A 41 20.46 -2.19 4.26
CA ILE A 41 19.66 -2.18 3.04
C ILE A 41 19.45 -3.63 2.56
N HIS A 42 18.20 -4.03 2.32
CA HIS A 42 17.88 -5.42 1.96
C HIS A 42 18.16 -5.69 0.50
N TYR A 43 17.73 -4.79 -0.38
CA TYR A 43 17.82 -4.96 -1.81
C TYR A 43 18.79 -3.96 -2.42
N LYS A 44 19.43 -4.34 -3.51
CA LYS A 44 20.26 -3.45 -4.33
C LYS A 44 19.60 -3.23 -5.69
N PRO A 45 19.67 -2.02 -6.25
CA PRO A 45 19.15 -1.75 -7.59
C PRO A 45 20.08 -2.36 -8.65
N GLU A 46 19.48 -2.99 -9.67
CA GLU A 46 20.14 -3.47 -10.88
C GLU A 46 19.25 -3.18 -12.08
N GLY A 47 19.51 -2.09 -12.78
CA GLY A 47 18.62 -1.58 -13.82
C GLY A 47 17.26 -1.19 -13.23
N ASN A 48 16.20 -1.88 -13.66
CA ASN A 48 14.85 -1.69 -13.11
C ASN A 48 14.46 -2.76 -12.06
N ALA A 49 15.42 -3.57 -11.62
CA ALA A 49 15.18 -4.68 -10.71
C ALA A 49 15.77 -4.45 -9.32
N PHE A 50 15.26 -5.22 -8.36
CA PHE A 50 15.73 -5.30 -6.98
C PHE A 50 16.40 -6.66 -6.77
N VAL A 51 17.65 -6.65 -6.34
CA VAL A 51 18.47 -7.87 -6.19
C VAL A 51 18.86 -8.08 -4.73
N LEU A 52 18.80 -9.31 -4.29
CA LEU A 52 19.20 -9.76 -2.96
C LEU A 52 19.91 -11.11 -3.06
N VAL A 53 20.97 -11.30 -2.29
CA VAL A 53 21.66 -12.60 -2.17
C VAL A 53 21.42 -13.15 -0.77
N ASN A 54 21.03 -14.44 -0.68
CA ASN A 54 20.79 -15.16 0.55
C ASN A 54 19.82 -14.46 1.51
N GLY A 55 18.68 -14.03 0.98
CA GLY A 55 17.58 -13.50 1.78
C GLY A 55 16.94 -14.59 2.65
N SER A 56 16.04 -14.20 3.54
CA SER A 56 15.47 -15.09 4.55
C SER A 56 13.97 -15.26 4.50
N ARG A 57 13.24 -14.39 3.78
CA ARG A 57 11.78 -14.41 3.75
C ARG A 57 11.27 -15.32 2.65
N LYS A 58 10.26 -16.12 2.97
CA LYS A 58 9.60 -16.99 1.97
C LYS A 58 8.49 -16.26 1.22
N PHE A 59 7.77 -15.39 1.90
CA PHE A 59 6.59 -14.71 1.34
C PHE A 59 6.59 -13.23 1.71
N ASN A 60 7.20 -12.42 0.86
CA ASN A 60 7.26 -10.97 1.03
C ASN A 60 6.98 -10.21 -0.27
N ARG A 61 6.56 -10.90 -1.33
CA ARG A 61 6.20 -10.26 -2.60
C ARG A 61 5.07 -10.98 -3.30
N ALA A 62 3.95 -10.29 -3.48
CA ALA A 62 2.83 -10.75 -4.30
C ALA A 62 3.05 -10.45 -5.78
N LEU A 63 2.73 -11.39 -6.64
CA LEU A 63 2.68 -11.21 -8.08
C LEU A 63 1.22 -11.30 -8.55
N TYR A 64 0.81 -10.35 -9.39
CA TYR A 64 -0.51 -10.27 -9.99
C TYR A 64 -0.44 -10.49 -11.49
N GLY A 65 -1.40 -11.24 -12.03
CA GLY A 65 -1.54 -11.45 -13.46
C GLY A 65 -2.90 -11.01 -13.99
N THR A 66 -3.96 -11.32 -13.23
CA THR A 66 -5.33 -10.87 -13.47
C THR A 66 -5.66 -9.67 -12.58
N ASN A 67 -6.71 -8.94 -12.94
CA ASN A 67 -7.24 -7.84 -12.12
C ASN A 67 -8.32 -8.37 -11.15
N THR A 68 -7.97 -9.42 -10.38
CA THR A 68 -8.80 -10.07 -9.37
C THR A 68 -8.08 -10.13 -8.03
N GLY A 69 -8.71 -10.70 -7.00
CA GLY A 69 -8.07 -10.92 -5.71
C GLY A 69 -7.01 -12.03 -5.69
N PHE A 70 -6.88 -12.80 -6.78
CA PHE A 70 -5.85 -13.85 -6.89
C PHE A 70 -4.44 -13.25 -6.98
N ARG A 71 -3.50 -13.91 -6.34
CA ARG A 71 -2.08 -13.59 -6.46
C ARG A 71 -1.20 -14.81 -6.19
N VAL A 72 0.01 -14.76 -6.72
CA VAL A 72 1.08 -15.70 -6.39
C VAL A 72 1.98 -15.05 -5.36
N GLU A 73 2.09 -15.67 -4.20
CA GLU A 73 2.98 -15.25 -3.14
C GLU A 73 4.38 -15.81 -3.36
N THR A 74 5.37 -14.94 -3.35
CA THR A 74 6.79 -15.23 -3.54
C THR A 74 7.62 -14.50 -2.48
N GLY A 75 8.91 -14.76 -2.43
CA GLY A 75 9.79 -14.08 -1.48
C GLY A 75 11.26 -14.14 -1.88
N ASP A 76 12.12 -13.88 -0.91
CA ASP A 76 13.57 -13.99 -1.07
C ASP A 76 13.99 -15.44 -1.34
N LEU A 77 13.22 -16.39 -0.82
CA LEU A 77 13.46 -17.82 -0.98
C LEU A 77 12.48 -18.44 -2.00
N PRO A 78 12.91 -19.43 -2.80
CA PRO A 78 12.13 -20.04 -3.85
C PRO A 78 11.10 -21.06 -3.34
N GLU A 79 10.13 -20.58 -2.59
CA GLU A 79 8.91 -21.28 -2.18
C GLU A 79 7.72 -20.40 -2.59
N PHE A 80 6.65 -21.00 -3.11
CA PHE A 80 5.56 -20.24 -3.73
C PHE A 80 4.23 -20.67 -3.15
N ALA A 81 3.30 -19.73 -2.98
CA ALA A 81 1.96 -20.05 -2.55
C ALA A 81 0.92 -19.33 -3.43
N LEU A 82 -0.25 -19.95 -3.56
CA LEU A 82 -1.38 -19.37 -4.25
C LEU A 82 -2.33 -18.78 -3.19
N TYR A 83 -2.61 -17.51 -3.32
CA TYR A 83 -3.71 -16.86 -2.61
C TYR A 83 -4.93 -16.81 -3.54
N LEU A 84 -5.95 -17.57 -3.18
CA LEU A 84 -7.22 -17.65 -3.93
C LEU A 84 -8.37 -17.27 -2.98
N PRO A 85 -8.63 -15.98 -2.76
CA PRO A 85 -9.00 -15.36 -1.47
C PRO A 85 -9.11 -16.34 -0.30
N GLY A 86 -7.92 -16.62 0.27
CA GLY A 86 -7.62 -17.71 1.20
C GLY A 86 -6.47 -18.58 0.67
N MET A 87 -6.11 -19.63 1.38
CA MET A 87 -5.04 -20.54 0.95
C MET A 87 -5.45 -21.32 -0.30
N GLY A 88 -4.66 -21.20 -1.37
CA GLY A 88 -4.84 -21.92 -2.64
C GLY A 88 -3.80 -23.02 -2.89
N GLY A 89 -2.91 -23.25 -1.93
CA GLY A 89 -1.84 -24.24 -2.02
C GLY A 89 -0.44 -23.64 -1.98
N ASN A 90 0.54 -24.49 -1.64
CA ASN A 90 1.96 -24.15 -1.56
C ASN A 90 2.75 -25.06 -2.49
N PHE A 91 3.73 -24.51 -3.18
CA PHE A 91 4.59 -25.18 -4.13
C PHE A 91 6.05 -25.11 -3.68
N LYS A 92 6.74 -26.24 -3.69
CA LYS A 92 8.18 -26.35 -3.40
C LYS A 92 8.91 -27.08 -4.51
N LEU A 93 10.16 -26.69 -4.75
CA LEU A 93 11.13 -27.44 -5.54
C LEU A 93 12.17 -28.06 -4.62
N GLY A 94 12.69 -29.22 -5.02
CA GLY A 94 13.73 -29.93 -4.30
C GLY A 94 14.73 -30.59 -5.23
N ILE A 95 15.91 -30.86 -4.69
CA ILE A 95 17.00 -31.57 -5.38
C ILE A 95 17.42 -32.79 -4.59
N SER A 96 17.89 -33.80 -5.30
CA SER A 96 18.53 -34.97 -4.70
C SER A 96 19.75 -35.41 -5.47
N LYS A 97 20.69 -36.03 -4.77
CA LYS A 97 21.82 -36.73 -5.36
C LYS A 97 22.21 -37.88 -4.44
N GLU A 98 22.18 -39.10 -4.94
CA GLU A 98 22.40 -40.31 -4.17
C GLU A 98 21.44 -40.40 -2.95
N THR A 99 21.96 -40.34 -1.72
CA THR A 99 21.16 -40.38 -0.49
C THR A 99 20.77 -39.02 0.06
N GLU A 100 21.34 -37.94 -0.45
CA GLU A 100 21.07 -36.58 0.01
C GLU A 100 19.91 -35.98 -0.73
N SER A 101 19.09 -35.21 -0.03
CA SER A 101 18.04 -34.40 -0.65
C SER A 101 17.67 -33.22 0.22
N LYS A 102 17.32 -32.10 -0.40
CA LYS A 102 16.86 -30.89 0.26
C LYS A 102 15.87 -30.12 -0.60
N TRP A 103 15.05 -29.27 0.04
CA TRP A 103 14.31 -28.25 -0.69
C TRP A 103 15.27 -27.15 -1.13
N ILE A 104 15.05 -26.55 -2.30
CA ILE A 104 15.97 -25.52 -2.85
C ILE A 104 15.96 -24.22 -2.03
N THR A 105 14.99 -24.03 -1.13
CA THR A 105 15.02 -22.96 -0.11
C THR A 105 16.18 -23.09 0.88
N GLU A 106 16.82 -24.28 0.94
CA GLU A 106 17.97 -24.61 1.77
C GLU A 106 19.29 -24.69 0.98
N ALA A 107 19.29 -24.16 -0.25
CA ALA A 107 20.48 -24.17 -1.10
C ALA A 107 21.57 -23.24 -0.56
N ASP A 108 22.82 -23.55 -0.90
CA ASP A 108 23.99 -22.84 -0.37
C ASP A 108 24.06 -21.37 -0.78
N SER A 109 23.55 -21.04 -2.00
CA SER A 109 23.47 -19.67 -2.48
C SER A 109 22.24 -19.46 -3.34
N ILE A 110 21.47 -18.43 -3.00
CA ILE A 110 20.25 -18.03 -3.69
C ILE A 110 20.36 -16.55 -4.03
N THR A 111 20.48 -16.23 -5.29
CA THR A 111 20.33 -14.86 -5.79
C THR A 111 18.90 -14.65 -6.24
N THR A 112 18.21 -13.69 -5.62
CA THR A 112 16.84 -13.36 -5.91
C THR A 112 16.78 -12.00 -6.60
N LYS A 113 16.04 -11.94 -7.70
CA LYS A 113 15.84 -10.73 -8.49
C LYS A 113 14.35 -10.51 -8.71
N TYR A 114 13.83 -9.42 -8.14
CA TYR A 114 12.49 -8.93 -8.44
C TYR A 114 12.58 -7.90 -9.57
N THR A 115 12.01 -8.24 -10.72
CA THR A 115 11.65 -7.28 -11.76
C THR A 115 10.15 -7.01 -11.66
N PRO A 116 9.64 -5.76 -11.83
CA PRO A 116 8.24 -5.49 -11.63
C PRO A 116 7.32 -6.49 -12.34
N GLY A 117 6.51 -7.22 -11.52
CA GLY A 117 5.61 -8.28 -11.98
C GLY A 117 6.21 -9.69 -12.10
N MET A 118 7.51 -9.89 -11.84
CA MET A 118 8.22 -11.16 -12.04
C MET A 118 9.27 -11.40 -10.96
N MET A 119 9.41 -12.64 -10.49
CA MET A 119 10.51 -13.07 -9.61
C MET A 119 11.42 -14.03 -10.34
N GLU A 120 12.72 -13.80 -10.25
CA GLU A 120 13.76 -14.70 -10.76
C GLU A 120 14.68 -15.14 -9.63
N TYR A 121 15.16 -16.39 -9.72
CA TYR A 121 16.12 -16.96 -8.77
C TYR A 121 17.24 -17.67 -9.52
N GLU A 122 18.46 -17.51 -9.03
CA GLU A 122 19.60 -18.30 -9.44
C GLU A 122 20.06 -19.10 -8.21
N ILE A 123 20.07 -20.43 -8.36
CA ILE A 123 20.25 -21.39 -7.26
C ILE A 123 21.54 -22.16 -7.45
N HIS A 124 22.48 -21.98 -6.55
CA HIS A 124 23.72 -22.75 -6.47
C HIS A 124 23.76 -23.61 -5.20
N ASP A 125 24.23 -24.85 -5.37
CA ASP A 125 24.32 -25.79 -4.25
C ASP A 125 25.44 -26.84 -4.52
N ALA A 126 26.06 -27.35 -3.49
CA ALA A 126 27.11 -28.38 -3.60
C ALA A 126 26.62 -29.64 -4.35
N LEU A 127 25.34 -30.00 -4.20
CA LEU A 127 24.76 -31.15 -4.95
C LEU A 127 24.73 -30.90 -6.46
N LEU A 128 24.69 -29.67 -6.89
CA LEU A 128 24.65 -29.27 -8.30
C LEU A 128 26.06 -29.19 -8.96
N GLY A 129 27.12 -29.31 -8.17
CA GLY A 129 28.49 -29.17 -8.63
C GLY A 129 28.75 -27.74 -9.17
N ASN A 130 29.19 -27.65 -10.44
CA ASN A 130 29.42 -26.37 -11.09
C ASN A 130 28.18 -25.83 -11.84
N GLY A 131 27.03 -26.50 -11.70
CA GLY A 131 25.79 -26.11 -12.33
C GLY A 131 24.92 -25.24 -11.44
N PHE A 132 23.86 -24.70 -12.02
CA PHE A 132 22.85 -23.94 -11.29
C PHE A 132 21.47 -24.07 -11.95
N PHE A 133 20.43 -23.82 -11.19
CA PHE A 133 19.07 -23.62 -11.72
C PHE A 133 18.74 -22.15 -11.80
N LYS A 134 18.12 -21.74 -12.92
CA LYS A 134 17.45 -20.46 -13.03
C LYS A 134 15.95 -20.68 -12.99
N LEU A 135 15.26 -20.02 -12.05
CA LEU A 135 13.80 -20.05 -11.92
C LEU A 135 13.22 -18.71 -12.33
N THR A 136 12.07 -18.73 -12.99
CA THR A 136 11.27 -17.53 -13.24
C THR A 136 9.82 -17.80 -12.89
N VAL A 137 9.24 -16.94 -12.03
CA VAL A 137 7.88 -17.06 -11.48
C VAL A 137 7.03 -15.89 -11.93
N LEU A 138 5.82 -16.19 -12.38
CA LEU A 138 4.80 -15.23 -12.81
C LEU A 138 3.42 -15.65 -12.31
N ALA A 139 2.51 -14.69 -12.14
CA ALA A 139 1.09 -14.98 -12.16
C ALA A 139 0.60 -15.02 -13.62
N SER A 140 -0.37 -15.90 -13.92
CA SER A 140 -0.95 -15.99 -15.26
C SER A 140 -1.63 -14.67 -15.67
N ALA A 141 -1.53 -14.33 -16.94
CA ALA A 141 -2.13 -13.10 -17.47
C ALA A 141 -3.65 -13.20 -17.75
N GLU A 142 -4.14 -14.41 -17.97
CA GLU A 142 -5.51 -14.66 -18.46
C GLU A 142 -6.38 -15.42 -17.44
N THR A 143 -5.75 -16.16 -16.54
CA THR A 143 -6.41 -16.98 -15.53
C THR A 143 -5.85 -16.71 -14.14
N GLU A 144 -6.57 -17.05 -13.10
CA GLU A 144 -6.04 -17.07 -11.73
C GLU A 144 -5.07 -18.24 -11.58
N GLY A 145 -3.81 -18.04 -11.97
CA GLY A 145 -2.85 -19.13 -12.09
C GLY A 145 -1.41 -18.76 -11.75
N PHE A 146 -0.67 -19.78 -11.32
CA PHE A 146 0.74 -19.78 -11.03
C PHE A 146 1.52 -20.37 -12.19
N LEU A 147 2.56 -19.69 -12.64
CA LEU A 147 3.46 -20.10 -13.70
C LEU A 147 4.89 -20.11 -13.20
N LEU A 148 5.56 -21.24 -13.42
CA LEU A 148 6.97 -21.40 -13.11
C LEU A 148 7.72 -21.94 -14.33
N LYS A 149 8.86 -21.32 -14.64
CA LYS A 149 9.87 -21.85 -15.58
C LYS A 149 11.14 -22.16 -14.78
N VAL A 150 11.72 -23.34 -15.03
CA VAL A 150 13.02 -23.77 -14.49
C VAL A 150 13.95 -24.10 -15.64
N GLU A 151 15.14 -23.53 -15.66
CA GLU A 151 16.20 -23.74 -16.65
C GLU A 151 17.42 -24.35 -15.98
N GLU A 152 17.95 -25.43 -16.56
CA GLU A 152 19.16 -26.10 -16.11
C GLU A 152 20.40 -25.53 -16.80
N HIS A 153 21.42 -25.26 -16.00
CA HIS A 153 22.74 -24.86 -16.48
C HIS A 153 23.81 -25.82 -15.92
N ASN A 154 24.38 -26.67 -16.76
CA ASN A 154 25.46 -27.63 -16.42
C ASN A 154 25.16 -28.53 -15.20
N ILE A 155 23.91 -28.93 -15.01
CA ILE A 155 23.49 -29.78 -13.88
C ILE A 155 23.93 -31.25 -14.18
N PRO A 156 24.63 -31.94 -13.25
CA PRO A 156 25.00 -33.36 -13.41
C PRO A 156 23.77 -34.27 -13.60
N GLU A 157 23.89 -35.31 -14.41
CA GLU A 157 22.79 -36.26 -14.66
C GLU A 157 22.30 -36.97 -13.40
N ALA A 158 23.19 -37.21 -12.44
CA ALA A 158 22.87 -37.89 -11.19
C ALA A 158 22.00 -37.04 -10.24
N VAL A 159 21.75 -35.75 -10.54
CA VAL A 159 20.88 -34.88 -9.73
C VAL A 159 19.43 -35.12 -10.10
N GLY A 160 18.58 -35.41 -9.13
CA GLY A 160 17.12 -35.44 -9.29
C GLY A 160 16.52 -34.06 -9.06
N LEU A 161 15.53 -33.68 -9.89
CA LEU A 161 14.69 -32.48 -9.68
C LEU A 161 13.30 -32.92 -9.25
N HIS A 162 12.88 -32.48 -8.06
CA HIS A 162 11.61 -32.86 -7.45
C HIS A 162 10.74 -31.63 -7.21
N TRP A 163 9.45 -31.83 -7.13
CA TRP A 163 8.51 -30.79 -6.76
C TRP A 163 7.39 -31.35 -5.88
N LEU A 164 6.75 -30.45 -5.15
CA LEU A 164 5.65 -30.73 -4.24
C LEU A 164 4.60 -29.62 -4.40
N PHE A 165 3.31 -30.00 -4.42
CA PHE A 165 2.20 -29.04 -4.33
C PHE A 165 1.10 -29.58 -3.42
N GLY A 166 0.51 -28.69 -2.59
CA GLY A 166 -0.61 -29.09 -1.74
C GLY A 166 -0.97 -28.05 -0.69
N GLY A 167 -1.83 -28.48 0.23
CA GLY A 167 -2.27 -27.63 1.33
C GLY A 167 -3.21 -26.51 0.90
N ALA A 168 -4.20 -26.82 0.04
CA ALA A 168 -5.12 -25.84 -0.50
C ALA A 168 -6.43 -25.66 0.29
N SER A 169 -6.60 -26.32 1.44
CA SER A 169 -7.81 -26.14 2.25
C SER A 169 -7.90 -24.77 2.86
N GLY A 170 -9.13 -24.25 2.93
CA GLY A 170 -9.42 -22.90 3.36
C GLY A 170 -9.01 -22.60 4.78
N LYS A 171 -7.91 -21.90 4.94
CA LYS A 171 -7.59 -21.13 6.13
C LYS A 171 -8.10 -19.72 5.95
N LYS A 172 -8.78 -19.21 6.95
CA LYS A 172 -9.09 -17.78 7.03
C LYS A 172 -7.85 -17.03 7.50
N PHE A 173 -7.33 -16.15 6.69
CA PHE A 173 -6.33 -15.18 7.07
C PHE A 173 -6.94 -14.06 7.91
N HIS A 174 -6.13 -13.42 8.74
CA HIS A 174 -6.58 -12.27 9.53
C HIS A 174 -6.72 -11.03 8.63
N ARG A 175 -5.74 -10.79 7.79
CA ARG A 175 -5.67 -9.65 6.85
C ARG A 175 -5.16 -10.05 5.47
N ASP A 176 -5.69 -11.13 4.93
CA ASP A 176 -5.40 -11.57 3.55
C ASP A 176 -3.91 -11.88 3.27
N GLY A 177 -3.11 -12.14 4.30
CA GLY A 177 -1.68 -12.41 4.18
C GLY A 177 -0.82 -11.16 4.07
N ASP A 178 -1.35 -10.01 4.48
CA ASP A 178 -0.58 -8.77 4.59
C ASP A 178 0.57 -8.93 5.60
N ILE A 179 1.79 -8.57 5.18
CA ILE A 179 3.03 -8.71 5.97
C ILE A 179 2.93 -8.06 7.36
N GLY A 180 2.16 -7.00 7.49
CA GLY A 180 2.02 -6.29 8.76
C GLY A 180 1.10 -6.96 9.76
N ALA A 181 0.17 -7.81 9.32
CA ALA A 181 -0.92 -8.32 10.15
C ALA A 181 -1.03 -9.84 10.17
N ASP A 182 -0.63 -10.52 9.10
CA ASP A 182 -0.49 -11.97 9.05
C ASP A 182 1.01 -12.34 9.03
N PRO A 183 1.47 -13.30 9.86
CA PRO A 183 2.83 -13.81 9.73
C PRO A 183 2.99 -14.57 8.40
N GLU A 184 4.17 -14.57 7.81
CA GLU A 184 4.40 -15.29 6.54
C GLU A 184 4.06 -16.78 6.61
N SER A 185 4.07 -17.36 7.82
CA SER A 185 3.72 -18.76 8.06
C SER A 185 2.28 -19.13 7.70
N VAL A 186 1.40 -18.16 7.46
CA VAL A 186 0.04 -18.44 6.95
C VAL A 186 0.07 -19.09 5.56
N PHE A 187 1.17 -18.88 4.80
CA PHE A 187 1.38 -19.46 3.48
C PHE A 187 2.21 -20.75 3.50
N TYR A 188 2.73 -21.17 4.66
CA TYR A 188 3.46 -22.44 4.75
C TYR A 188 2.51 -23.60 4.53
N LEU A 189 3.01 -24.65 3.89
CA LEU A 189 2.27 -25.89 3.79
C LEU A 189 2.14 -26.53 5.19
N GLN A 190 0.97 -26.44 5.78
CA GLN A 190 0.62 -27.07 7.04
C GLN A 190 -0.17 -28.36 6.77
N PRO A 191 0.07 -29.46 7.51
CA PRO A 191 -0.67 -30.71 7.30
C PRO A 191 -2.19 -30.54 7.33
N GLU A 192 -2.72 -29.71 8.21
CA GLU A 192 -4.17 -29.42 8.29
C GLU A 192 -4.74 -28.78 7.03
N TYR A 193 -3.93 -28.12 6.21
CA TYR A 193 -4.38 -27.51 4.93
C TYR A 193 -4.50 -28.56 3.82
N ALA A 194 -3.97 -29.77 3.99
CA ALA A 194 -4.21 -30.88 3.08
C ALA A 194 -5.51 -31.64 3.37
N ARG A 195 -6.21 -31.30 4.47
CA ARG A 195 -7.50 -31.90 4.81
C ARG A 195 -8.53 -31.55 3.74
N HIS A 196 -9.29 -32.56 3.26
CA HIS A 196 -10.29 -32.43 2.21
C HIS A 196 -9.73 -32.01 0.84
N ASN A 197 -8.43 -32.21 0.62
CA ASN A 197 -7.84 -32.11 -0.71
C ASN A 197 -8.05 -33.45 -1.43
N SER A 198 -8.56 -33.41 -2.65
CA SER A 198 -8.81 -34.60 -3.50
C SER A 198 -8.14 -34.39 -4.84
N TYR A 199 -7.26 -35.30 -5.21
CA TYR A 199 -6.48 -35.23 -6.43
C TYR A 199 -6.98 -36.27 -7.44
N ASP A 200 -7.09 -35.84 -8.72
CA ASP A 200 -7.25 -36.71 -9.88
C ASP A 200 -5.97 -36.54 -10.73
N LEU A 201 -5.21 -37.65 -10.87
CA LEU A 201 -3.91 -37.63 -11.57
C LEU A 201 -4.11 -37.88 -13.06
N LYS A 202 -3.42 -37.11 -13.89
CA LYS A 202 -3.33 -37.22 -15.36
C LYS A 202 -1.89 -37.50 -15.75
N GLU A 203 -1.63 -37.86 -17.00
CA GLU A 203 -0.28 -38.21 -17.50
C GLU A 203 0.78 -37.13 -17.17
N ASN A 204 0.51 -35.86 -17.50
CA ASN A 204 1.40 -34.72 -17.25
C ASN A 204 0.62 -33.59 -16.55
N GLY A 205 -0.14 -33.94 -15.50
CA GLY A 205 -0.92 -32.97 -14.77
C GLY A 205 -1.79 -33.57 -13.69
N PHE A 206 -2.60 -32.74 -13.09
CA PHE A 206 -3.56 -33.17 -12.07
C PHE A 206 -4.72 -32.17 -11.95
N THR A 207 -5.80 -32.63 -11.37
CA THR A 207 -6.88 -31.76 -10.88
C THR A 207 -6.96 -31.89 -9.37
N LEU A 208 -6.97 -30.78 -8.64
CA LEU A 208 -7.14 -30.72 -7.20
C LEU A 208 -8.50 -30.06 -6.90
N GLN A 209 -9.36 -30.79 -6.21
CA GLN A 209 -10.57 -30.24 -5.60
C GLN A 209 -10.35 -30.07 -4.10
N PHE A 210 -10.76 -28.93 -3.55
CA PHE A 210 -10.62 -28.62 -2.14
C PHE A 210 -11.74 -27.74 -1.63
N ASN A 211 -11.96 -27.78 -0.31
CA ASN A 211 -12.93 -26.90 0.33
C ASN A 211 -12.28 -25.55 0.62
N TRP A 212 -12.75 -24.53 -0.05
CA TRP A 212 -12.29 -23.16 0.20
C TRP A 212 -12.67 -22.66 1.59
N ASP A 213 -13.85 -23.01 2.11
CA ASP A 213 -14.28 -22.65 3.46
C ASP A 213 -14.43 -23.93 4.32
N ALA A 214 -13.62 -24.02 5.37
CA ALA A 214 -13.66 -25.15 6.32
C ALA A 214 -15.04 -25.32 6.99
N LYS A 215 -15.90 -24.32 6.97
CA LYS A 215 -17.25 -24.32 7.54
C LYS A 215 -18.34 -24.69 6.53
N SER A 216 -18.04 -24.64 5.23
CA SER A 216 -19.00 -24.92 4.16
C SER A 216 -18.55 -26.12 3.35
N GLN A 217 -19.31 -27.20 3.40
CA GLN A 217 -19.08 -28.39 2.54
C GLN A 217 -19.45 -28.16 1.06
N THR A 218 -20.08 -27.03 0.74
CA THR A 218 -20.61 -26.72 -0.60
C THR A 218 -19.70 -25.83 -1.43
N ASN A 219 -18.76 -25.10 -0.83
CA ASN A 219 -17.87 -24.18 -1.55
C ASN A 219 -16.57 -24.89 -1.96
N LYS A 220 -16.66 -25.73 -2.98
CA LYS A 220 -15.48 -26.37 -3.58
C LYS A 220 -14.87 -25.48 -4.63
N LYS A 221 -13.54 -25.38 -4.61
CA LYS A 221 -12.72 -24.81 -5.68
C LYS A 221 -11.93 -25.92 -6.35
N THR A 222 -11.59 -25.69 -7.61
CA THR A 222 -10.82 -26.63 -8.43
C THR A 222 -9.60 -25.95 -8.99
N LEU A 223 -8.43 -26.56 -8.79
CA LEU A 223 -7.20 -26.20 -9.50
C LEU A 223 -6.89 -27.28 -10.51
N THR A 224 -6.50 -26.88 -11.72
CA THR A 224 -6.03 -27.79 -12.76
C THR A 224 -4.58 -27.45 -13.05
N ALA A 225 -3.73 -28.45 -13.20
CA ALA A 225 -2.31 -28.27 -13.41
C ALA A 225 -1.82 -29.00 -14.64
N ALA A 226 -0.94 -28.37 -15.39
CA ALA A 226 -0.03 -28.97 -16.35
C ALA A 226 1.41 -28.88 -15.80
N VAL A 227 2.09 -30.01 -15.75
CA VAL A 227 3.42 -30.13 -15.14
C VAL A 227 4.40 -30.79 -16.14
N PRO A 228 5.73 -30.67 -15.92
CA PRO A 228 6.72 -31.35 -16.76
C PRO A 228 6.55 -32.87 -16.78
N GLU A 229 7.01 -33.49 -17.83
CA GLU A 229 7.08 -34.95 -17.94
C GLU A 229 7.87 -35.54 -16.77
N GLY A 230 7.40 -36.69 -16.27
CA GLY A 230 8.03 -37.37 -15.15
C GLY A 230 7.06 -38.21 -14.34
N GLN A 231 7.45 -38.57 -13.14
CA GLN A 231 6.63 -39.38 -12.24
C GLN A 231 5.75 -38.49 -11.37
N LEU A 232 4.47 -38.84 -11.26
CA LEU A 232 3.50 -38.19 -10.37
C LEU A 232 3.03 -39.17 -9.30
N ASN A 233 3.02 -38.74 -8.04
CA ASN A 233 2.61 -39.55 -6.92
C ASN A 233 1.85 -38.70 -5.87
N LEU A 234 1.09 -39.37 -5.02
CA LEU A 234 0.55 -38.78 -3.80
C LEU A 234 1.40 -39.14 -2.60
N GLY A 235 1.64 -38.19 -1.73
CA GLY A 235 2.38 -38.35 -0.48
C GLY A 235 1.61 -37.79 0.70
N SER A 236 2.17 -37.94 1.91
CA SER A 236 1.61 -37.40 3.14
C SER A 236 2.15 -36.01 3.45
N ALA A 237 1.28 -35.08 3.80
CA ALA A 237 1.67 -33.74 4.27
C ALA A 237 2.51 -33.75 5.57
N HIS A 238 2.53 -34.87 6.30
CA HIS A 238 3.41 -35.03 7.46
C HIS A 238 4.88 -35.35 7.11
N ALA A 239 5.14 -35.74 5.86
CA ALA A 239 6.46 -36.23 5.43
C ALA A 239 7.19 -35.25 4.48
N ILE A 240 6.93 -33.97 4.61
CA ILE A 240 7.44 -32.92 3.71
C ILE A 240 8.78 -32.30 4.15
N GLN A 241 9.54 -32.96 5.01
CA GLN A 241 10.82 -32.44 5.51
C GLN A 241 11.87 -32.30 4.40
N ASN A 242 11.94 -33.27 3.51
CA ASN A 242 12.76 -33.23 2.29
C ASN A 242 12.17 -34.19 1.23
N PRO A 243 12.63 -34.14 -0.03
CA PRO A 243 12.12 -35.00 -1.10
C PRO A 243 12.21 -36.49 -0.81
N ASN A 244 13.34 -37.00 -0.27
CA ASN A 244 13.52 -38.42 0.01
C ASN A 244 12.58 -38.94 1.12
N THR A 245 12.31 -38.11 2.11
CA THR A 245 11.36 -38.48 3.18
C THR A 245 9.95 -38.59 2.63
N LEU A 246 9.54 -37.61 1.78
CA LEU A 246 8.24 -37.60 1.14
C LEU A 246 8.02 -38.83 0.24
N GLN A 247 9.01 -39.21 -0.56
CA GLN A 247 8.93 -40.37 -1.46
C GLN A 247 8.81 -41.71 -0.73
N ARG A 248 9.37 -41.84 0.48
CA ARG A 248 9.34 -43.06 1.26
C ARG A 248 8.13 -43.17 2.18
N ALA A 249 7.41 -42.11 2.38
CA ALA A 249 6.30 -42.08 3.32
C ALA A 249 5.06 -42.78 2.76
N THR A 250 4.34 -43.43 3.66
CA THR A 250 3.03 -44.00 3.33
C THR A 250 2.01 -42.89 3.25
N LEU A 251 1.16 -42.91 2.21
CA LEU A 251 0.05 -42.00 2.05
C LEU A 251 -0.93 -42.16 3.25
N ASP A 252 -1.35 -41.03 3.78
CA ASP A 252 -2.35 -40.94 4.85
C ASP A 252 -3.58 -40.10 4.39
N SER A 253 -4.36 -39.62 5.35
CA SER A 253 -5.59 -38.82 5.10
C SER A 253 -5.33 -37.36 4.73
N LEU A 254 -4.06 -36.93 4.68
CA LEU A 254 -3.64 -35.56 4.37
C LEU A 254 -2.77 -35.54 3.11
N PRO A 255 -3.37 -35.78 1.93
CA PRO A 255 -2.61 -35.97 0.70
C PRO A 255 -2.01 -34.66 0.19
N VAL A 256 -0.80 -34.78 -0.35
CA VAL A 256 -0.13 -33.79 -1.20
C VAL A 256 0.31 -34.48 -2.48
N ILE A 257 0.42 -33.74 -3.57
CA ILE A 257 0.97 -34.27 -4.81
C ILE A 257 2.45 -33.91 -4.94
N TYR A 258 3.26 -34.84 -5.39
CA TYR A 258 4.66 -34.61 -5.71
C TYR A 258 5.07 -35.30 -7.01
N GLY A 259 6.14 -34.81 -7.61
CA GLY A 259 6.68 -35.40 -8.81
C GLY A 259 8.19 -35.33 -8.88
N THR A 260 8.74 -36.19 -9.73
CA THR A 260 10.15 -36.17 -10.17
C THR A 260 10.17 -35.86 -11.65
N VAL A 261 10.91 -34.85 -12.06
CA VAL A 261 11.01 -34.41 -13.44
C VAL A 261 11.90 -35.37 -14.24
N ASP A 262 11.43 -35.76 -15.43
CA ASP A 262 12.31 -36.46 -16.41
C ASP A 262 13.23 -35.43 -17.08
N ARG A 263 14.51 -35.49 -16.72
CA ARG A 263 15.55 -34.59 -17.20
C ARG A 263 16.26 -35.06 -18.48
N SER A 264 15.82 -36.17 -19.07
CA SER A 264 16.48 -36.76 -20.23
C SER A 264 16.20 -36.01 -21.55
N ALA A 265 14.98 -35.45 -21.69
CA ALA A 265 14.49 -34.89 -22.94
C ALA A 265 14.61 -33.37 -23.05
N ALA A 266 14.65 -32.63 -21.94
CA ALA A 266 14.66 -31.18 -21.92
C ALA A 266 15.60 -30.61 -20.87
N LYS A 267 15.92 -29.30 -21.00
CA LYS A 267 16.68 -28.51 -20.03
C LYS A 267 15.89 -27.31 -19.54
N THR A 268 14.63 -27.22 -19.95
CA THR A 268 13.69 -26.16 -19.54
C THR A 268 12.34 -26.79 -19.24
N TYR A 269 11.82 -26.51 -18.09
CA TYR A 269 10.60 -27.11 -17.55
C TYR A 269 9.59 -26.02 -17.19
N TYR A 270 8.29 -26.32 -17.36
CA TYR A 270 7.22 -25.38 -17.09
C TYR A 270 6.15 -26.04 -16.22
N TRP A 271 5.69 -25.33 -15.20
CA TRP A 271 4.49 -25.64 -14.43
C TRP A 271 3.44 -24.55 -14.68
N ASN A 272 2.20 -24.98 -14.84
CA ASN A 272 1.03 -24.14 -14.85
C ASN A 272 0.00 -24.73 -13.90
N ILE A 273 -0.39 -24.00 -12.84
CA ILE A 273 -1.45 -24.40 -11.90
C ILE A 273 -2.46 -23.27 -11.87
N GLU A 274 -3.68 -23.52 -12.33
CA GLU A 274 -4.68 -22.48 -12.50
C GLU A 274 -6.05 -22.86 -11.90
N HIS A 275 -6.75 -21.86 -11.39
CA HIS A 275 -8.12 -21.99 -10.92
C HIS A 275 -9.05 -22.15 -12.10
N THR A 276 -9.86 -23.19 -12.07
CA THR A 276 -10.85 -23.50 -13.09
C THR A 276 -12.25 -23.40 -12.54
N THR A 277 -13.11 -22.64 -13.24
CA THR A 277 -14.54 -22.52 -12.93
C THR A 277 -15.37 -23.26 -13.99
N GLY A 278 -16.20 -24.22 -13.56
CA GLY A 278 -17.08 -25.00 -14.47
C GLY A 278 -16.38 -26.13 -15.20
N ASP A 279 -17.05 -26.66 -16.24
CA ASP A 279 -16.66 -27.86 -17.01
C ASP A 279 -15.46 -27.63 -17.99
N THR A 280 -14.66 -26.58 -17.78
CA THR A 280 -13.54 -26.24 -18.68
C THR A 280 -12.23 -26.95 -18.35
N SER A 281 -12.30 -28.06 -17.60
CA SER A 281 -11.12 -28.82 -17.13
C SER A 281 -10.21 -29.36 -18.25
N ASP A 282 -10.65 -29.36 -19.50
CA ASP A 282 -9.90 -29.96 -20.62
C ASP A 282 -9.10 -29.00 -21.47
N LYS A 283 -9.05 -27.70 -21.14
CA LYS A 283 -8.32 -26.68 -21.94
C LYS A 283 -7.34 -25.86 -21.10
N VAL A 284 -6.47 -26.52 -20.35
CA VAL A 284 -5.29 -25.82 -19.82
C VAL A 284 -4.38 -25.44 -20.99
N LEU A 285 -4.08 -24.15 -21.16
CA LEU A 285 -3.07 -23.72 -22.14
C LEU A 285 -1.76 -24.45 -21.88
N SER A 286 -1.01 -24.78 -22.95
CA SER A 286 0.32 -25.31 -22.75
C SER A 286 1.12 -24.36 -21.85
N SER A 287 1.77 -24.90 -20.83
CA SER A 287 2.47 -24.11 -19.80
C SER A 287 3.45 -23.10 -20.39
N ALA A 288 4.15 -23.46 -21.48
CA ALA A 288 5.08 -22.57 -22.18
C ALA A 288 4.34 -21.39 -22.88
N SER A 289 3.16 -21.61 -23.45
CA SER A 289 2.36 -20.54 -24.07
C SER A 289 1.80 -19.58 -23.03
N ALA A 290 1.27 -20.10 -21.94
CA ALA A 290 0.77 -19.29 -20.82
C ALA A 290 1.90 -18.44 -20.21
N PHE A 291 3.07 -19.05 -20.00
CA PHE A 291 4.26 -18.35 -19.50
C PHE A 291 4.67 -17.19 -20.42
N LYS A 292 4.71 -17.42 -21.75
CA LYS A 292 5.05 -16.38 -22.72
C LYS A 292 4.09 -15.19 -22.67
N LYS A 293 2.77 -15.45 -22.55
CA LYS A 293 1.76 -14.40 -22.44
C LYS A 293 1.90 -13.60 -21.13
N ALA A 294 2.12 -14.29 -20.01
CA ALA A 294 2.34 -13.64 -18.71
C ALA A 294 3.61 -12.80 -18.68
N SER A 295 4.72 -13.31 -19.26
CA SER A 295 5.97 -12.56 -19.40
C SER A 295 5.76 -11.29 -20.24
N PHE A 296 5.08 -11.40 -21.37
CA PHE A 296 4.76 -10.24 -22.21
C PHE A 296 3.95 -9.18 -21.47
N LYS A 297 2.94 -9.58 -20.67
CA LYS A 297 2.15 -8.65 -19.84
C LYS A 297 3.03 -7.98 -18.79
N ALA A 298 3.83 -8.74 -18.06
CA ALA A 298 4.74 -8.21 -17.04
C ALA A 298 5.74 -7.21 -17.66
N ASP A 299 6.36 -7.57 -18.77
CA ASP A 299 7.27 -6.69 -19.51
C ASP A 299 6.59 -5.42 -20.01
N THR A 300 5.35 -5.53 -20.48
CA THR A 300 4.56 -4.36 -20.94
C THR A 300 4.29 -3.39 -19.79
N LEU A 301 3.92 -3.90 -18.61
CA LEU A 301 3.71 -3.08 -17.43
C LEU A 301 5.01 -2.47 -16.91
N ALA A 302 6.06 -3.28 -16.77
CA ALA A 302 7.37 -2.83 -16.28
C ALA A 302 8.00 -1.75 -17.18
N ASN A 303 7.70 -1.77 -18.47
CA ASN A 303 8.21 -0.80 -19.44
C ASN A 303 7.27 0.37 -19.74
N ARG A 304 6.15 0.49 -19.03
CA ARG A 304 5.20 1.59 -19.25
C ARG A 304 5.77 2.95 -18.85
N ILE A 305 6.54 2.99 -17.78
CA ILE A 305 7.37 4.13 -17.41
C ILE A 305 8.82 3.64 -17.32
N LYS A 306 9.69 4.22 -18.15
CA LYS A 306 11.12 3.94 -18.13
C LYS A 306 11.87 5.12 -17.56
N LEU A 307 12.67 4.86 -16.55
CA LEU A 307 13.58 5.82 -15.97
C LEU A 307 15.01 5.38 -16.26
N ASN A 308 15.84 6.31 -16.69
CA ASN A 308 17.27 6.12 -16.89
C ASN A 308 17.98 7.38 -16.42
N THR A 309 18.30 7.40 -15.16
CA THR A 309 18.90 8.53 -14.44
C THR A 309 20.27 8.11 -13.89
N PRO A 310 21.10 9.06 -13.46
CA PRO A 310 22.34 8.76 -12.72
C PRO A 310 22.09 8.04 -11.37
N ASP A 311 20.88 8.17 -10.80
CA ASP A 311 20.49 7.52 -9.56
C ASP A 311 19.90 6.11 -9.84
N PRO A 312 20.62 5.03 -9.45
CA PRO A 312 20.16 3.67 -9.68
C PRO A 312 18.92 3.31 -8.87
N TYR A 313 18.70 3.92 -7.71
CA TYR A 313 17.52 3.68 -6.87
C TYR A 313 16.24 4.20 -7.55
N LEU A 314 16.34 5.38 -8.17
CA LEU A 314 15.23 5.98 -8.91
C LEU A 314 14.85 5.15 -10.16
N ASN A 315 15.81 4.50 -10.80
CA ASN A 315 15.57 3.75 -12.03
C ASN A 315 14.62 2.54 -11.84
N THR A 316 14.47 2.03 -10.63
CA THR A 316 13.53 0.94 -10.32
C THR A 316 12.07 1.41 -10.15
N LEU A 317 11.84 2.72 -10.01
CA LEU A 317 10.54 3.27 -9.64
C LEU A 317 9.48 3.13 -10.73
N GLY A 318 9.82 3.39 -12.00
CA GLY A 318 8.82 3.50 -13.07
C GLY A 318 7.99 2.23 -13.26
N GLY A 319 8.65 1.08 -13.44
CA GLY A 319 7.98 -0.21 -13.59
C GLY A 319 7.23 -0.64 -12.32
N THR A 320 7.80 -0.35 -11.14
CA THR A 320 7.17 -0.64 -9.85
C THR A 320 5.84 0.10 -9.69
N LEU A 321 5.80 1.39 -10.03
CA LEU A 321 4.57 2.19 -9.97
C LEU A 321 3.50 1.68 -10.93
N ALA A 322 3.87 1.37 -12.17
CA ALA A 322 2.93 0.85 -13.16
C ALA A 322 2.34 -0.50 -12.72
N THR A 323 3.16 -1.40 -12.18
CA THR A 323 2.72 -2.70 -11.67
C THR A 323 1.82 -2.56 -10.44
N ALA A 324 2.15 -1.67 -9.51
CA ALA A 324 1.34 -1.41 -8.32
C ALA A 324 -0.02 -0.79 -8.68
N ALA A 325 -0.05 0.14 -9.63
CA ALA A 325 -1.28 0.75 -10.10
C ALA A 325 -2.19 -0.23 -10.87
N ASP A 326 -1.61 -1.17 -11.65
CA ASP A 326 -2.38 -2.25 -12.27
C ASP A 326 -2.95 -3.21 -11.22
N ALA A 327 -2.20 -3.52 -10.18
CA ALA A 327 -2.61 -4.45 -9.13
C ALA A 327 -3.80 -3.98 -8.28
N ILE A 328 -4.01 -2.66 -8.17
CA ILE A 328 -5.18 -2.09 -7.48
C ILE A 328 -6.38 -1.86 -8.41
N TRP A 329 -6.25 -2.11 -9.70
CA TRP A 329 -7.39 -2.05 -10.61
C TRP A 329 -8.20 -3.34 -10.54
N GLU A 330 -9.50 -3.22 -10.32
CA GLU A 330 -10.49 -4.28 -10.43
C GLU A 330 -11.77 -3.66 -10.99
N ASP A 331 -12.11 -4.00 -12.23
CA ASP A 331 -13.24 -3.40 -12.92
C ASP A 331 -14.51 -3.38 -12.02
N PRO A 332 -15.19 -2.23 -11.86
CA PRO A 332 -15.01 -0.97 -12.60
C PRO A 332 -14.20 0.11 -11.84
N ALA A 333 -13.42 -0.23 -10.82
CA ALA A 333 -12.83 0.80 -9.95
C ALA A 333 -11.40 0.50 -9.52
N PHE A 334 -10.65 1.55 -9.16
CA PHE A 334 -9.41 1.41 -8.40
C PHE A 334 -9.76 1.13 -6.93
N LEU A 335 -9.10 0.13 -6.37
CA LEU A 335 -9.26 -0.29 -4.98
C LEU A 335 -8.34 0.51 -4.04
N HIS A 336 -8.60 0.41 -2.74
CA HIS A 336 -7.78 1.05 -1.72
C HIS A 336 -6.36 0.48 -1.67
N GLY A 337 -6.20 -0.83 -1.73
CA GLY A 337 -4.91 -1.51 -1.71
C GLY A 337 -4.87 -2.76 -2.56
N ALA A 338 -3.67 -3.30 -2.77
CA ALA A 338 -3.46 -4.49 -3.58
C ALA A 338 -3.54 -5.79 -2.76
N VAL A 339 -2.92 -5.83 -1.58
CA VAL A 339 -2.93 -6.97 -0.65
C VAL A 339 -3.82 -6.65 0.55
N ALA A 340 -3.29 -5.90 1.51
CA ALA A 340 -4.09 -5.36 2.59
C ALA A 340 -5.09 -4.34 2.05
N TRP A 341 -6.28 -4.32 2.66
CA TRP A 341 -7.28 -3.32 2.32
C TRP A 341 -7.73 -3.37 0.84
N ARG A 342 -7.71 -4.56 0.22
CA ARG A 342 -8.24 -4.75 -1.12
C ARG A 342 -9.76 -4.61 -1.09
N MET A 343 -10.23 -3.38 -1.12
CA MET A 343 -11.63 -3.02 -0.99
C MET A 343 -11.97 -1.73 -1.73
N HIS A 344 -13.24 -1.55 -2.02
CA HIS A 344 -13.75 -0.32 -2.60
C HIS A 344 -13.67 0.85 -1.60
N LEU A 345 -13.06 1.93 -2.03
CA LEU A 345 -13.15 3.27 -1.46
C LEU A 345 -13.14 4.27 -2.61
N ASN A 346 -14.16 5.13 -2.67
CA ASN A 346 -14.39 6.01 -3.81
C ASN A 346 -13.24 6.98 -4.12
N ALA A 347 -12.40 7.28 -3.16
CA ALA A 347 -11.42 8.34 -3.32
C ALA A 347 -10.03 8.04 -2.77
N TRP A 348 -9.68 6.78 -2.57
CA TRP A 348 -8.30 6.54 -2.19
C TRP A 348 -7.40 6.71 -3.42
N ARG A 349 -6.55 7.57 -3.45
CA ARG A 349 -5.58 8.13 -4.43
C ARG A 349 -5.33 7.38 -5.76
N GLY A 350 -5.86 6.17 -5.93
CA GLY A 350 -5.55 5.29 -7.09
C GLY A 350 -5.91 5.90 -8.45
N ALA A 351 -7.00 6.64 -8.54
CA ALA A 351 -7.44 7.22 -9.80
C ALA A 351 -6.56 8.35 -10.32
N TYR A 352 -5.79 9.04 -9.46
CA TYR A 352 -4.80 10.04 -9.93
C TYR A 352 -3.72 9.44 -10.83
N ASN A 353 -3.38 8.15 -10.63
CA ASN A 353 -2.33 7.50 -11.39
C ASN A 353 -2.77 7.09 -12.80
N ALA A 354 -4.06 6.92 -13.02
CA ALA A 354 -4.58 6.39 -14.27
C ALA A 354 -4.23 7.26 -15.48
N ASP A 355 -4.45 8.56 -15.38
CA ASP A 355 -4.18 9.48 -16.49
C ASP A 355 -2.69 9.61 -16.78
N VAL A 356 -1.84 9.69 -15.75
CA VAL A 356 -0.38 9.72 -15.88
C VAL A 356 0.15 8.46 -16.56
N LEU A 357 -0.49 7.31 -16.31
CA LEU A 357 -0.16 6.03 -16.92
C LEU A 357 -0.83 5.82 -18.29
N GLY A 358 -1.63 6.77 -18.78
CA GLY A 358 -2.35 6.67 -20.04
C GLY A 358 -3.53 5.68 -19.99
N TRP A 359 -4.09 5.42 -18.81
CA TRP A 359 -5.26 4.56 -18.60
C TRP A 359 -6.55 5.40 -18.48
N HIS A 360 -6.76 6.28 -19.42
CA HIS A 360 -7.91 7.22 -19.43
C HIS A 360 -9.26 6.49 -19.40
N ASP A 361 -9.38 5.35 -20.08
CA ASP A 361 -10.60 4.53 -20.04
C ASP A 361 -10.88 3.97 -18.65
N ARG A 362 -9.84 3.52 -17.91
CA ARG A 362 -10.01 3.05 -16.53
C ARG A 362 -10.42 4.21 -15.61
N ALA A 363 -9.82 5.39 -15.79
CA ALA A 363 -10.20 6.60 -15.05
C ALA A 363 -11.67 6.97 -15.30
N LYS A 364 -12.08 7.04 -16.56
CA LYS A 364 -13.47 7.32 -16.95
C LYS A 364 -14.45 6.28 -16.36
N THR A 365 -14.13 5.01 -16.45
CA THR A 365 -14.93 3.91 -15.88
C THR A 365 -15.06 4.05 -14.37
N HIS A 366 -13.97 4.32 -13.67
CA HIS A 366 -13.97 4.56 -12.23
C HIS A 366 -14.89 5.71 -11.84
N PHE A 367 -14.71 6.87 -12.46
CA PHE A 367 -15.51 8.05 -12.14
C PHE A 367 -16.99 7.87 -12.46
N LYS A 368 -17.31 7.24 -13.60
CA LYS A 368 -18.69 6.92 -13.96
C LYS A 368 -19.34 5.96 -12.95
N SER A 369 -18.64 4.90 -12.58
CA SER A 369 -19.15 3.90 -11.65
C SER A 369 -19.47 4.46 -10.26
N TYR A 370 -18.65 5.37 -9.76
CA TYR A 370 -18.91 6.07 -8.51
C TYR A 370 -19.90 7.24 -8.67
N GLY A 371 -19.93 7.90 -9.81
CA GLY A 371 -21.00 8.86 -10.14
C GLY A 371 -22.40 8.23 -10.04
N ASN A 372 -22.52 6.98 -10.51
CA ASN A 372 -23.74 6.17 -10.39
C ASN A 372 -24.10 5.78 -8.95
N SER A 373 -23.14 5.83 -8.01
CA SER A 373 -23.39 5.54 -6.60
C SER A 373 -23.78 6.76 -5.78
N GLN A 374 -23.89 7.92 -6.41
CA GLN A 374 -24.29 9.16 -5.73
C GLN A 374 -25.74 9.06 -5.21
N VAL A 375 -25.94 9.44 -3.96
CA VAL A 375 -27.26 9.52 -3.33
C VAL A 375 -28.06 10.66 -3.94
N LEU A 376 -29.28 10.35 -4.39
CA LEU A 376 -30.17 11.33 -5.02
C LEU A 376 -31.31 11.79 -4.09
N GLU A 377 -31.67 10.96 -3.11
CA GLU A 377 -32.72 11.20 -2.11
C GLU A 377 -32.31 10.65 -0.75
N PRO A 378 -32.72 11.27 0.39
CA PRO A 378 -33.50 12.51 0.47
C PRO A 378 -32.62 13.73 0.18
N GLU A 379 -33.24 14.85 -0.17
CA GLU A 379 -32.55 16.16 -0.37
C GLU A 379 -31.80 16.57 0.91
N ARG A 380 -32.44 16.42 2.07
CA ARG A 380 -31.88 16.66 3.39
C ARG A 380 -32.32 15.55 4.34
N GLY A 381 -31.45 15.18 5.26
CA GLY A 381 -31.75 14.20 6.30
C GLY A 381 -31.59 14.79 7.69
N PRO A 382 -32.03 14.04 8.73
CA PRO A 382 -31.80 14.43 10.12
C PRO A 382 -30.31 14.37 10.47
N VAL A 383 -29.84 15.26 11.32
CA VAL A 383 -28.54 15.17 11.97
C VAL A 383 -28.62 14.08 13.04
N VAL A 384 -27.84 13.01 12.89
CA VAL A 384 -27.78 11.89 13.85
C VAL A 384 -26.35 11.73 14.34
N LEU A 385 -26.07 12.18 15.54
CA LEU A 385 -24.75 12.10 16.15
C LEU A 385 -24.38 10.66 16.52
N ASP A 386 -23.13 10.30 16.34
CA ASP A 386 -22.62 8.96 16.66
C ASP A 386 -22.16 8.87 18.12
N SER A 387 -22.96 8.26 18.97
CA SER A 387 -22.64 8.05 20.38
C SER A 387 -21.43 7.14 20.60
N SER A 388 -21.12 6.25 19.66
CA SER A 388 -19.95 5.38 19.74
C SER A 388 -18.62 6.13 19.50
N ARG A 389 -18.72 7.36 18.96
CA ARG A 389 -17.60 8.27 18.71
C ARG A 389 -17.68 9.54 19.55
N ASN A 390 -18.27 9.43 20.75
CA ASN A 390 -18.45 10.55 21.69
C ASN A 390 -19.11 11.80 21.06
N PHE A 391 -20.01 11.56 20.09
CA PHE A 391 -20.70 12.60 19.31
C PHE A 391 -19.76 13.48 18.44
N ALA A 392 -18.50 13.09 18.28
CA ALA A 392 -17.55 13.84 17.48
C ALA A 392 -17.84 13.82 15.97
N ARG A 393 -18.70 12.89 15.52
CA ARG A 393 -19.16 12.81 14.13
C ARG A 393 -20.59 12.30 14.03
N GLN A 394 -21.19 12.42 12.85
CA GLN A 394 -22.51 11.85 12.59
C GLN A 394 -22.42 10.35 12.28
N LYS A 395 -23.51 9.66 12.54
CA LYS A 395 -23.66 8.22 12.31
C LYS A 395 -23.63 7.90 10.82
N GLU A 396 -22.86 6.90 10.44
CA GLU A 396 -22.75 6.45 9.05
C GLU A 396 -24.00 5.67 8.61
N VAL A 397 -25.09 6.40 8.34
CA VAL A 397 -26.37 5.86 7.89
C VAL A 397 -26.88 6.67 6.71
N LEU A 398 -27.17 6.02 5.60
CA LEU A 398 -27.76 6.66 4.42
C LEU A 398 -29.10 7.31 4.78
N GLY A 399 -29.35 8.48 4.20
CA GLY A 399 -30.55 9.28 4.46
C GLY A 399 -30.42 10.23 5.67
N THR A 400 -29.31 10.20 6.43
CA THR A 400 -28.97 11.25 7.41
C THR A 400 -28.34 12.45 6.72
N ALA A 401 -28.15 13.57 7.41
CA ALA A 401 -27.70 14.83 6.81
C ALA A 401 -26.39 14.67 5.99
N MET A 402 -25.34 14.06 6.59
CA MET A 402 -24.07 13.82 5.91
C MET A 402 -24.15 12.81 4.77
N PHE A 403 -25.16 11.97 4.75
CA PHE A 403 -25.31 10.86 3.78
C PHE A 403 -26.62 11.01 2.98
N SER A 404 -26.93 12.26 2.61
CA SER A 404 -28.08 12.68 1.82
C SER A 404 -27.67 13.00 0.38
N LYS A 405 -28.57 13.59 -0.39
CA LYS A 405 -28.35 13.93 -1.81
C LYS A 405 -27.04 14.68 -2.05
N GLY A 406 -26.22 14.12 -2.93
CA GLY A 406 -24.90 14.60 -3.28
C GLY A 406 -23.76 13.78 -2.71
N TYR A 407 -23.98 13.00 -1.64
CA TYR A 407 -23.01 12.07 -1.09
C TYR A 407 -22.75 10.92 -2.07
N ILE A 408 -21.48 10.54 -2.25
CA ILE A 408 -21.07 9.42 -3.10
C ILE A 408 -20.78 8.21 -2.20
N SER A 409 -21.54 7.13 -2.41
CA SER A 409 -21.47 5.92 -1.60
C SER A 409 -20.16 5.14 -1.83
N ARG A 410 -19.85 4.28 -0.89
CA ARG A 410 -18.59 3.51 -0.86
C ARG A 410 -18.42 2.54 -2.03
N HIS A 411 -19.50 1.93 -2.53
CA HIS A 411 -19.40 0.91 -3.57
C HIS A 411 -19.75 1.48 -4.95
N PRO A 412 -18.97 1.14 -6.00
CA PRO A 412 -19.28 1.60 -7.36
C PRO A 412 -20.65 1.05 -7.82
N ASN A 413 -21.38 1.85 -8.60
CA ASN A 413 -22.71 1.57 -9.15
C ASN A 413 -23.81 1.25 -8.12
N ARG A 414 -23.57 1.49 -6.82
CA ARG A 414 -24.54 1.22 -5.74
C ARG A 414 -24.49 2.31 -4.68
N ASN A 415 -25.63 2.86 -4.32
CA ASN A 415 -25.78 3.81 -3.22
C ASN A 415 -26.22 3.11 -1.92
N ASP A 416 -25.54 2.03 -1.55
CA ASP A 416 -25.97 1.09 -0.52
C ASP A 416 -25.22 1.22 0.80
N ARG A 417 -24.17 2.08 0.88
CA ARG A 417 -23.35 2.17 2.09
C ARG A 417 -22.78 3.56 2.35
N ALA A 418 -23.18 4.13 3.47
CA ALA A 418 -22.52 5.30 4.05
C ALA A 418 -21.15 4.90 4.63
N HIS A 419 -20.11 5.71 4.36
CA HIS A 419 -18.78 5.52 4.90
C HIS A 419 -17.90 6.74 4.59
N HIS A 420 -17.17 7.25 5.57
CA HIS A 420 -16.17 8.30 5.41
C HIS A 420 -16.56 9.42 4.43
N TYR A 421 -17.24 10.44 4.92
CA TYR A 421 -17.75 11.53 4.07
C TYR A 421 -16.65 12.34 3.38
N ASP A 422 -15.49 12.54 4.03
CA ASP A 422 -14.35 13.31 3.53
C ASP A 422 -13.68 12.69 2.30
N MET A 423 -13.87 11.38 2.06
CA MET A 423 -13.43 10.74 0.83
C MET A 423 -14.09 11.33 -0.41
N ASN A 424 -15.27 11.91 -0.29
CA ASN A 424 -15.96 12.57 -1.39
C ASN A 424 -15.20 13.79 -1.92
N LEU A 425 -14.52 14.54 -1.04
CA LEU A 425 -13.68 15.68 -1.43
C LEU A 425 -12.58 15.24 -2.40
N VAL A 426 -11.91 14.15 -2.05
CA VAL A 426 -10.80 13.61 -2.85
C VAL A 426 -11.29 13.01 -4.17
N PHE A 427 -12.43 12.32 -4.15
CA PHE A 427 -13.04 11.79 -5.37
C PHE A 427 -13.36 12.91 -6.36
N ILE A 428 -13.95 13.99 -5.91
CA ILE A 428 -14.26 15.14 -6.77
C ILE A 428 -12.98 15.82 -7.28
N ASP A 429 -11.94 15.92 -6.44
CA ASP A 429 -10.66 16.48 -6.89
C ASP A 429 -10.00 15.62 -7.98
N GLN A 430 -10.06 14.30 -7.84
CA GLN A 430 -9.61 13.35 -8.88
C GLN A 430 -10.40 13.50 -10.17
N LEU A 431 -11.73 13.52 -10.07
CA LEU A 431 -12.62 13.71 -11.22
C LEU A 431 -12.37 15.03 -11.95
N LEU A 432 -12.23 16.13 -11.21
CA LEU A 432 -11.91 17.42 -11.79
C LEU A 432 -10.53 17.46 -12.44
N THR A 433 -9.57 16.76 -11.85
CA THR A 433 -8.20 16.63 -12.39
C THR A 433 -8.17 15.82 -13.68
N TYR A 434 -9.04 14.80 -13.84
CA TYR A 434 -9.19 14.05 -15.08
C TYR A 434 -9.38 14.97 -16.31
N PHE A 435 -10.17 16.04 -16.19
CA PHE A 435 -10.42 16.99 -17.27
C PHE A 435 -9.26 17.96 -17.57
N ASN A 436 -8.17 17.92 -16.80
CA ASN A 436 -6.90 18.56 -17.17
C ASN A 436 -6.06 17.69 -18.12
N TRP A 437 -6.30 16.38 -18.16
CA TRP A 437 -5.61 15.42 -19.02
C TRP A 437 -6.42 15.08 -20.27
N ASN A 438 -7.75 15.11 -20.17
CA ASN A 438 -8.66 14.58 -21.16
C ASN A 438 -9.64 15.67 -21.64
N ASP A 439 -9.69 15.88 -22.93
CA ASP A 439 -10.73 16.72 -23.58
C ASP A 439 -11.88 15.80 -24.01
N ASP A 440 -12.76 15.45 -23.08
CA ASP A 440 -13.91 14.56 -23.28
C ASP A 440 -15.22 15.31 -22.97
N PRO A 441 -15.75 16.08 -23.94
CA PRO A 441 -16.93 16.91 -23.72
C PRO A 441 -18.20 16.08 -23.45
N GLU A 442 -18.33 14.90 -24.05
CA GLU A 442 -19.49 14.03 -23.83
C GLU A 442 -19.52 13.50 -22.39
N PHE A 443 -18.38 13.05 -21.91
CA PHE A 443 -18.28 12.62 -20.51
C PHE A 443 -18.42 13.78 -19.53
N LEU A 444 -17.91 14.96 -19.88
CA LEU A 444 -18.11 16.14 -19.06
C LEU A 444 -19.59 16.50 -18.92
N GLU A 445 -20.36 16.46 -20.01
CA GLU A 445 -21.81 16.71 -19.97
C GLU A 445 -22.52 15.66 -19.10
N GLU A 446 -22.15 14.37 -19.25
CA GLU A 446 -22.73 13.27 -18.47
C GLU A 446 -22.45 13.41 -16.97
N ILE A 447 -21.21 13.75 -16.58
CA ILE A 447 -20.76 13.67 -15.18
C ILE A 447 -20.92 15.00 -14.41
N PHE A 448 -21.04 16.12 -15.08
CA PHE A 448 -21.11 17.43 -14.44
C PHE A 448 -22.24 17.57 -13.40
N PRO A 449 -23.44 16.96 -13.60
CA PRO A 449 -24.48 16.95 -12.57
C PRO A 449 -24.06 16.26 -11.26
N VAL A 450 -23.10 15.33 -11.29
CA VAL A 450 -22.52 14.71 -10.08
C VAL A 450 -21.71 15.74 -9.29
N ILE A 451 -20.92 16.57 -10.01
CA ILE A 451 -20.14 17.65 -9.41
C ILE A 451 -21.07 18.70 -8.80
N GLU A 452 -22.10 19.13 -9.53
CA GLU A 452 -23.09 20.13 -9.05
C GLU A 452 -23.76 19.65 -7.75
N ARG A 453 -24.24 18.41 -7.71
CA ARG A 453 -24.87 17.84 -6.50
C ARG A 453 -23.91 17.72 -5.34
N HIS A 454 -22.64 17.35 -5.60
CA HIS A 454 -21.62 17.28 -4.56
C HIS A 454 -21.34 18.66 -3.95
N LEU A 455 -21.09 19.68 -4.75
CA LEU A 455 -20.81 21.03 -4.25
C LEU A 455 -22.00 21.59 -3.44
N ALA A 456 -23.23 21.34 -3.88
CA ALA A 456 -24.42 21.70 -3.13
C ALA A 456 -24.56 20.92 -1.81
N TRP A 457 -24.13 19.66 -1.78
CA TRP A 457 -24.11 18.83 -0.59
C TRP A 457 -23.05 19.29 0.42
N GLU A 458 -21.83 19.61 -0.03
CA GLU A 458 -20.77 20.19 0.79
C GLU A 458 -21.22 21.50 1.44
N LYS A 459 -21.71 22.45 0.64
CA LYS A 459 -22.19 23.74 1.13
C LYS A 459 -23.27 23.58 2.18
N ARG A 460 -24.24 22.70 1.94
CA ARG A 460 -25.39 22.49 2.83
C ARG A 460 -25.03 21.86 4.17
N ASN A 461 -24.04 20.98 4.21
CA ASN A 461 -23.73 20.19 5.39
C ASN A 461 -22.49 20.68 6.17
N TYR A 462 -21.56 21.36 5.49
CA TYR A 462 -20.27 21.71 6.05
C TYR A 462 -19.94 23.21 6.04
N ASP A 463 -20.76 24.04 5.42
CA ASP A 463 -20.74 25.52 5.58
C ASP A 463 -22.14 26.02 5.93
N THR A 464 -22.67 25.51 7.05
CA THR A 464 -24.06 25.76 7.47
C THR A 464 -24.31 27.18 7.95
N ASN A 465 -23.29 27.87 8.40
CA ASN A 465 -23.31 29.27 8.83
C ASN A 465 -22.98 30.25 7.69
N ASP A 466 -22.71 29.73 6.51
CA ASP A 466 -22.40 30.49 5.30
C ASP A 466 -21.22 31.47 5.47
N ASP A 467 -20.19 31.06 6.24
CA ASP A 467 -19.01 31.90 6.50
C ASP A 467 -17.84 31.65 5.54
N GLY A 468 -17.97 30.67 4.62
CA GLY A 468 -16.99 30.29 3.62
C GLY A 468 -15.93 29.34 4.13
N LEU A 469 -16.01 28.85 5.36
CA LEU A 469 -15.16 27.80 5.89
C LEU A 469 -15.97 26.51 6.02
N TYR A 470 -15.34 25.39 5.66
CA TYR A 470 -15.99 24.09 5.65
C TYR A 470 -15.60 23.28 6.87
N ASP A 471 -16.60 22.84 7.61
CA ASP A 471 -16.45 22.04 8.81
C ASP A 471 -15.94 20.62 8.51
N ALA A 472 -15.31 19.98 9.50
CA ALA A 472 -15.04 18.57 9.48
C ALA A 472 -15.27 17.93 10.85
N TYR A 473 -15.57 16.63 10.85
CA TYR A 473 -15.80 15.84 12.06
C TYR A 473 -14.85 14.66 12.17
N ALA A 474 -14.22 14.29 11.07
CA ALA A 474 -13.17 13.29 11.02
C ALA A 474 -12.23 13.64 9.88
N ALA A 475 -10.95 13.35 10.05
CA ALA A 475 -9.95 13.47 9.01
C ALA A 475 -9.40 12.08 8.68
N ILE A 476 -10.23 11.24 8.08
CA ILE A 476 -9.84 9.90 7.63
C ILE A 476 -8.67 9.98 6.63
N TRP A 477 -8.60 11.09 5.91
CA TRP A 477 -7.53 11.37 4.97
C TRP A 477 -6.14 11.23 5.57
N ALA A 478 -5.92 11.81 6.76
CA ALA A 478 -4.63 11.77 7.43
C ALA A 478 -4.50 10.56 8.36
N SER A 479 -5.57 10.22 9.05
CA SER A 479 -5.60 9.12 10.01
C SER A 479 -7.02 8.79 10.44
N ASP A 480 -7.37 7.52 10.48
CA ASP A 480 -8.61 7.04 11.10
C ASP A 480 -8.72 7.42 12.59
N ALA A 481 -7.60 7.73 13.23
CA ALA A 481 -7.55 8.15 14.63
C ALA A 481 -7.91 9.62 14.82
N LEU A 482 -7.82 10.45 13.78
CA LEU A 482 -8.06 11.89 13.91
C LEU A 482 -9.57 12.19 13.85
N GLN A 483 -10.08 12.76 14.92
CA GLN A 483 -11.45 13.20 15.04
C GLN A 483 -11.46 14.71 15.35
N TYR A 484 -12.16 15.49 14.54
CA TYR A 484 -12.48 16.87 14.86
C TYR A 484 -13.83 16.93 15.60
N SER A 485 -14.02 17.95 16.40
CA SER A 485 -15.31 18.21 17.10
C SER A 485 -16.26 19.09 16.29
N GLY A 486 -16.10 19.15 15.00
CA GLY A 486 -16.69 20.16 14.11
C GLY A 486 -15.80 21.38 14.04
N GLY A 487 -16.19 22.34 13.23
CA GLY A 487 -15.47 23.61 13.04
C GLY A 487 -14.73 23.69 11.71
N ALA A 488 -14.29 24.88 11.42
CA ALA A 488 -13.67 25.26 10.15
C ALA A 488 -12.31 24.62 9.99
N VAL A 489 -12.17 23.69 9.06
CA VAL A 489 -10.93 22.95 8.83
C VAL A 489 -10.24 23.43 7.54
N THR A 490 -8.92 23.67 7.63
CA THR A 490 -8.18 24.25 6.50
C THR A 490 -8.18 23.36 5.27
N TYR A 491 -7.91 22.05 5.42
CA TYR A 491 -7.80 21.18 4.25
C TYR A 491 -9.17 20.98 3.55
N THR A 492 -10.28 20.83 4.30
CA THR A 492 -11.61 20.69 3.70
C THR A 492 -12.03 21.96 2.97
N SER A 493 -11.75 23.12 3.56
CA SER A 493 -11.98 24.42 2.90
C SER A 493 -11.12 24.58 1.64
N ALA A 494 -9.85 24.14 1.68
CA ALA A 494 -8.96 24.18 0.51
C ALA A 494 -9.45 23.28 -0.63
N TYR A 495 -9.96 22.07 -0.33
CA TYR A 495 -10.58 21.20 -1.34
C TYR A 495 -11.81 21.85 -1.98
N ASN A 496 -12.69 22.47 -1.19
CA ASN A 496 -13.89 23.16 -1.68
C ASN A 496 -13.54 24.41 -2.50
N TYR A 497 -12.50 25.16 -2.12
CA TYR A 497 -11.96 26.25 -2.93
C TYR A 497 -11.54 25.77 -4.32
N ARG A 498 -10.71 24.72 -4.38
CA ARG A 498 -10.25 24.13 -5.65
C ARG A 498 -11.40 23.56 -6.47
N ALA A 499 -12.32 22.84 -5.83
CA ALA A 499 -13.45 22.23 -6.50
C ALA A 499 -14.34 23.27 -7.18
N ASN A 500 -14.67 24.37 -6.50
CA ASN A 500 -15.42 25.46 -7.08
C ASN A 500 -14.64 26.15 -8.22
N THR A 501 -13.33 26.40 -8.03
CA THR A 501 -12.47 26.99 -9.08
C THR A 501 -12.44 26.15 -10.37
N LEU A 502 -12.32 24.82 -10.24
CA LEU A 502 -12.30 23.92 -11.40
C LEU A 502 -13.70 23.71 -11.98
N ALA A 503 -14.73 23.61 -11.14
CA ALA A 503 -16.12 23.52 -11.59
C ALA A 503 -16.54 24.75 -12.42
N ALA A 504 -16.10 25.95 -12.03
CA ALA A 504 -16.31 27.16 -12.82
C ALA A 504 -15.75 27.05 -14.26
N LYS A 505 -14.52 26.54 -14.39
CA LYS A 505 -13.88 26.31 -15.70
C LYS A 505 -14.65 25.29 -16.54
N LEU A 506 -15.11 24.20 -15.91
CA LEU A 506 -15.86 23.16 -16.61
C LEU A 506 -17.27 23.61 -16.96
N ALA A 507 -17.94 24.42 -16.12
CA ALA A 507 -19.22 25.05 -16.42
C ALA A 507 -19.12 25.94 -17.66
N ALA A 508 -18.08 26.78 -17.73
CA ALA A 508 -17.82 27.60 -18.89
C ALA A 508 -17.60 26.79 -20.19
N ARG A 509 -16.89 25.66 -20.12
CA ARG A 509 -16.73 24.73 -21.25
C ARG A 509 -18.06 24.13 -21.72
N LEU A 510 -19.03 23.95 -20.83
CA LEU A 510 -20.39 23.50 -21.14
C LEU A 510 -21.33 24.64 -21.54
N GLY A 511 -20.84 25.88 -21.64
CA GLY A 511 -21.69 27.07 -21.93
C GLY A 511 -22.63 27.44 -20.77
N LYS A 512 -22.39 26.93 -19.56
CA LYS A 512 -23.11 27.29 -18.34
C LYS A 512 -22.47 28.52 -17.68
N ASP A 513 -23.27 29.27 -16.93
CA ASP A 513 -22.78 30.42 -16.17
C ASP A 513 -21.85 29.95 -15.02
N PRO A 514 -20.56 30.33 -14.98
CA PRO A 514 -19.61 29.95 -13.95
C PRO A 514 -19.68 30.82 -12.69
N GLN A 515 -20.48 31.91 -12.67
CA GLN A 515 -20.34 32.97 -11.66
C GLN A 515 -20.56 32.49 -10.24
N ALA A 516 -21.57 31.66 -10.01
CA ALA A 516 -21.84 31.13 -8.66
C ALA A 516 -20.67 30.34 -8.07
N TYR A 517 -19.94 29.59 -8.90
CA TYR A 517 -18.76 28.86 -8.47
C TYR A 517 -17.56 29.78 -8.20
N LEU A 518 -17.40 30.83 -9.01
CA LEU A 518 -16.33 31.81 -8.81
C LEU A 518 -16.56 32.61 -7.52
N ASP A 519 -17.78 33.04 -7.25
CA ASP A 519 -18.16 33.78 -6.05
C ASP A 519 -17.90 32.93 -4.79
N GLU A 520 -18.28 31.64 -4.84
CA GLU A 520 -18.03 30.72 -3.72
C GLU A 520 -16.54 30.47 -3.52
N ALA A 521 -15.77 30.25 -4.59
CA ALA A 521 -14.32 30.08 -4.51
C ALA A 521 -13.63 31.30 -3.90
N GLU A 522 -14.00 32.51 -4.31
CA GLU A 522 -13.45 33.76 -3.75
C GLU A 522 -13.80 33.89 -2.26
N LYS A 523 -15.05 33.61 -1.88
CA LYS A 523 -15.52 33.62 -0.51
C LYS A 523 -14.71 32.68 0.37
N ILE A 524 -14.53 31.41 -0.07
CA ILE A 524 -13.74 30.41 0.66
C ILE A 524 -12.30 30.88 0.82
N LYS A 525 -11.65 31.32 -0.25
CA LYS A 525 -10.26 31.78 -0.18
C LYS A 525 -10.09 32.94 0.79
N ASN A 526 -10.98 33.92 0.74
CA ASN A 526 -10.97 35.08 1.65
C ASN A 526 -11.18 34.65 3.11
N ALA A 527 -12.09 33.71 3.37
CA ALA A 527 -12.33 33.18 4.70
C ALA A 527 -11.11 32.44 5.28
N ILE A 528 -10.47 31.56 4.47
CA ILE A 528 -9.23 30.88 4.87
C ILE A 528 -8.13 31.92 5.22
N GLN A 529 -7.92 32.91 4.36
CA GLN A 529 -6.91 33.93 4.56
C GLN A 529 -7.16 34.80 5.81
N GLN A 530 -8.39 35.14 6.08
CA GLN A 530 -8.75 36.03 7.19
C GLN A 530 -8.79 35.32 8.55
N LYS A 531 -9.27 34.06 8.57
CA LYS A 531 -9.57 33.36 9.82
C LYS A 531 -8.54 32.28 10.18
N LEU A 532 -7.94 31.63 9.20
CA LEU A 532 -7.05 30.46 9.44
C LEU A 532 -5.57 30.77 9.22
N TRP A 533 -5.20 31.83 8.52
CA TRP A 533 -3.81 32.21 8.38
C TRP A 533 -3.22 32.75 9.69
N LEU A 534 -2.09 32.23 10.12
CA LEU A 534 -1.36 32.61 11.33
C LEU A 534 -0.10 33.41 10.94
N PRO A 535 -0.17 34.75 10.81
CA PRO A 535 0.92 35.54 10.26
C PRO A 535 2.20 35.46 11.11
N ASP A 536 2.07 35.34 12.44
CA ASP A 536 3.21 35.25 13.34
C ASP A 536 3.98 33.91 13.24
N GLN A 537 3.30 32.86 12.73
CA GLN A 537 3.88 31.54 12.53
C GLN A 537 4.17 31.24 11.05
N GLY A 538 3.58 32.00 10.14
CA GLY A 538 3.71 31.79 8.70
C GLY A 538 3.06 30.50 8.20
N VAL A 539 1.95 30.07 8.80
CA VAL A 539 1.27 28.81 8.45
C VAL A 539 -0.24 28.96 8.66
N TYR A 540 -1.04 28.09 8.04
CA TYR A 540 -2.48 28.00 8.34
C TYR A 540 -2.70 27.19 9.62
N ALA A 541 -3.66 27.60 10.45
CA ALA A 541 -4.16 26.79 11.55
C ALA A 541 -4.70 25.45 11.01
N GLU A 542 -4.62 24.40 11.81
CA GLU A 542 -5.24 23.13 11.48
C GLU A 542 -6.75 23.30 11.31
N TYR A 543 -7.39 23.88 12.30
CA TYR A 543 -8.80 24.22 12.29
C TYR A 543 -9.14 25.28 13.33
N GLN A 544 -10.33 25.86 13.22
CA GLN A 544 -11.00 26.65 14.23
C GLN A 544 -12.12 25.82 14.83
N ASP A 545 -12.15 25.62 16.16
CA ASP A 545 -13.15 24.76 16.80
C ASP A 545 -14.55 25.39 16.82
N ALA A 546 -15.57 24.53 16.83
CA ALA A 546 -16.97 24.91 16.90
C ALA A 546 -17.51 24.94 18.35
N LEU A 547 -16.67 24.88 19.39
CA LEU A 547 -17.08 24.69 20.80
C LEU A 547 -17.38 25.99 21.54
N GLY A 548 -17.59 27.08 20.81
CA GLY A 548 -18.07 28.36 21.36
C GLY A 548 -16.99 29.39 21.65
N ASN A 549 -15.74 29.00 21.81
CA ASN A 549 -14.61 29.91 21.93
C ASN A 549 -13.88 30.17 20.61
N GLU A 550 -14.24 29.45 19.55
CA GLU A 550 -13.65 29.55 18.20
C GLU A 550 -12.11 29.55 18.22
N LEU A 551 -11.53 28.67 19.05
CA LEU A 551 -10.10 28.60 19.23
C LEU A 551 -9.41 28.01 18.00
N LEU A 552 -8.31 28.64 17.60
CA LEU A 552 -7.47 28.13 16.52
C LEU A 552 -6.49 27.09 17.02
N HIS A 553 -6.46 25.94 16.36
CA HIS A 553 -5.42 24.94 16.56
C HIS A 553 -4.18 25.35 15.74
N LYS A 554 -3.16 25.87 16.44
CA LYS A 554 -2.03 26.58 15.84
C LYS A 554 -0.85 25.71 15.41
N ALA A 555 -0.91 24.41 15.67
CA ALA A 555 0.13 23.46 15.26
C ALA A 555 -0.45 22.50 14.20
N PRO A 556 -0.48 22.89 12.91
CA PRO A 556 -1.06 22.06 11.86
C PRO A 556 -0.22 20.82 11.60
N GLY A 557 -0.89 19.75 11.12
CA GLY A 557 -0.22 18.62 10.51
C GLY A 557 0.31 18.97 9.11
N ILE A 558 1.24 18.14 8.61
CA ILE A 558 1.80 18.37 7.27
C ILE A 558 0.73 18.33 6.18
N TRP A 559 -0.35 17.56 6.38
CA TRP A 559 -1.50 17.51 5.45
C TRP A 559 -2.20 18.86 5.27
N THR A 560 -2.28 19.66 6.31
CA THR A 560 -2.84 21.02 6.20
C THR A 560 -1.97 21.90 5.31
N VAL A 561 -0.64 21.81 5.47
CA VAL A 561 0.31 22.59 4.69
C VAL A 561 0.30 22.17 3.21
N TYR A 562 0.53 20.89 2.93
CA TYR A 562 0.64 20.46 1.53
C TYR A 562 -0.70 20.57 0.78
N HIS A 563 -1.84 20.35 1.45
CA HIS A 563 -3.14 20.56 0.78
C HIS A 563 -3.40 22.03 0.46
N ALA A 564 -3.11 22.95 1.38
CA ALA A 564 -3.25 24.37 1.10
C ALA A 564 -2.41 24.78 -0.13
N ILE A 565 -1.16 24.31 -0.21
CA ILE A 565 -0.23 24.59 -1.32
C ILE A 565 -0.74 23.96 -2.63
N ASP A 566 -1.05 22.67 -2.62
CA ASP A 566 -1.53 21.96 -3.81
C ASP A 566 -2.84 22.53 -4.36
N LYS A 567 -3.73 22.98 -3.47
CA LYS A 567 -4.99 23.63 -3.85
C LYS A 567 -4.83 25.12 -4.21
N ARG A 568 -3.60 25.67 -4.13
CA ARG A 568 -3.26 27.06 -4.49
C ARG A 568 -3.97 28.13 -3.65
N VAL A 569 -4.15 27.84 -2.37
CA VAL A 569 -4.72 28.79 -1.41
C VAL A 569 -3.72 29.93 -1.08
N PRO A 570 -2.45 29.63 -0.68
CA PRO A 570 -1.47 30.64 -0.34
C PRO A 570 -0.94 31.39 -1.57
N ASP A 571 -0.52 32.64 -1.35
CA ASP A 571 0.36 33.32 -2.29
C ASP A 571 1.80 32.76 -2.19
N THR A 572 2.70 33.23 -3.07
CA THR A 572 4.07 32.71 -3.15
C THR A 572 4.85 32.92 -1.84
N PHE A 573 4.63 34.02 -1.15
CA PHE A 573 5.32 34.33 0.11
C PHE A 573 4.79 33.45 1.26
N GLN A 574 3.48 33.35 1.39
CA GLN A 574 2.82 32.46 2.35
C GLN A 574 3.20 30.99 2.14
N GLN A 575 3.34 30.59 0.87
CA GLN A 575 3.77 29.24 0.52
C GLN A 575 5.17 28.94 1.07
N GLN A 576 6.12 29.87 0.89
CA GLN A 576 7.49 29.74 1.44
C GLN A 576 7.47 29.68 2.96
N GLN A 577 6.68 30.52 3.61
CA GLN A 577 6.56 30.51 5.07
C GLN A 577 5.98 29.17 5.59
N ALA A 578 4.94 28.65 4.95
CA ALA A 578 4.31 27.40 5.33
C ALA A 578 5.24 26.19 5.13
N LEU A 579 6.07 26.19 4.08
CA LEU A 579 7.11 25.18 3.89
C LEU A 579 8.21 25.29 4.94
N HIS A 580 8.58 26.51 5.32
CA HIS A 580 9.55 26.74 6.40
C HIS A 580 9.05 26.21 7.76
N TYR A 581 7.74 26.29 8.02
CA TYR A 581 7.15 25.66 9.20
C TYR A 581 7.40 24.15 9.25
N ILE A 582 7.25 23.44 8.15
CA ILE A 582 7.57 21.99 8.09
C ILE A 582 9.04 21.76 8.41
N GLN A 583 9.95 22.55 7.85
CA GLN A 583 11.39 22.40 8.05
C GLN A 583 11.83 22.70 9.47
N LYS A 584 11.09 23.57 10.18
CA LYS A 584 11.50 24.07 11.50
C LYS A 584 10.75 23.43 12.66
N GLU A 585 9.44 23.26 12.55
CA GLU A 585 8.57 22.87 13.67
C GLU A 585 8.18 21.37 13.64
N ILE A 586 8.24 20.73 12.48
CA ILE A 586 8.02 19.28 12.36
C ILE A 586 9.36 18.57 12.56
N PRO A 587 9.42 17.53 13.41
CA PRO A 587 10.66 16.77 13.62
C PRO A 587 11.18 16.13 12.33
N HIS A 588 12.49 16.06 12.17
CA HIS A 588 13.17 15.37 11.07
C HIS A 588 13.78 14.08 11.61
N ILE A 589 13.40 12.95 11.03
CA ILE A 589 13.77 11.62 11.48
C ILE A 589 14.80 11.05 10.52
N PRO A 590 16.07 10.85 10.95
CA PRO A 590 17.10 10.30 10.08
C PRO A 590 16.75 8.89 9.61
N VAL A 591 16.89 8.61 8.32
CA VAL A 591 16.90 7.27 7.76
C VAL A 591 18.32 6.74 7.90
N GLN A 592 18.52 5.72 8.75
CA GLN A 592 19.86 5.18 9.05
C GLN A 592 19.91 3.69 8.75
N ALA A 593 20.86 3.30 7.90
CA ALA A 593 21.15 1.90 7.61
C ALA A 593 22.52 1.77 6.93
N ASP A 594 23.16 0.61 7.03
CA ASP A 594 24.35 0.30 6.27
C ASP A 594 24.02 0.12 4.79
N GLY A 595 24.80 0.76 3.93
CA GLY A 595 24.66 0.67 2.48
C GLY A 595 23.70 1.68 1.85
N LEU A 596 23.29 2.70 2.59
CA LEU A 596 22.48 3.82 2.05
C LEU A 596 23.21 4.58 0.93
N PRO A 597 22.47 5.12 -0.06
CA PRO A 597 23.06 5.96 -1.11
C PRO A 597 23.64 7.27 -0.56
N HIS A 598 23.00 7.85 0.47
CA HIS A 598 23.39 9.10 1.13
C HIS A 598 23.20 9.00 2.65
N GLU A 599 24.04 9.73 3.41
CA GLU A 599 24.00 9.73 4.88
C GLU A 599 22.98 10.71 5.48
N ASP A 600 22.47 11.65 4.69
CA ASP A 600 21.61 12.75 5.15
C ASP A 600 20.11 12.54 4.85
N LEU A 601 19.70 11.31 4.51
CA LEU A 601 18.30 10.98 4.25
C LEU A 601 17.46 11.13 5.52
N GLU A 602 16.28 11.73 5.37
CA GLU A 602 15.36 11.98 6.48
C GLU A 602 13.90 11.96 6.05
N LEU A 603 13.02 11.58 6.99
CA LEU A 603 11.57 11.60 6.85
C LEU A 603 10.96 12.53 7.88
N VAL A 604 9.73 12.95 7.67
CA VAL A 604 8.97 13.77 8.62
C VAL A 604 7.73 13.04 9.11
N PRO A 605 7.41 13.14 10.42
CA PRO A 605 6.12 12.65 10.92
C PRO A 605 4.99 13.56 10.45
N THR A 606 3.79 13.05 10.50
CA THR A 606 2.60 13.78 10.08
C THR A 606 2.30 15.01 10.93
N THR A 607 2.69 14.98 12.20
CA THR A 607 2.51 16.06 13.15
C THR A 607 3.63 16.06 14.19
N ASN A 608 3.66 17.11 15.03
CA ASN A 608 4.44 17.17 16.27
C ASN A 608 3.57 16.99 17.52
N TRP A 609 2.36 16.45 17.39
CA TRP A 609 1.39 16.32 18.48
C TRP A 609 1.75 15.16 19.42
N GLN A 610 1.25 15.24 20.64
CA GLN A 610 1.36 14.19 21.65
C GLN A 610 -0.03 13.83 22.20
N PRO A 611 -0.28 12.58 22.55
CA PRO A 611 0.58 11.41 22.33
C PRO A 611 0.57 10.93 20.88
N TYR A 612 1.60 10.18 20.50
CA TYR A 612 1.67 9.44 19.25
C TYR A 612 0.55 8.36 19.19
N THR A 613 -0.10 8.27 18.05
CA THR A 613 -1.08 7.21 17.80
C THR A 613 -1.30 7.02 16.30
N TRP A 614 -1.29 5.76 15.85
CA TRP A 614 -1.48 5.41 14.43
C TRP A 614 -0.59 6.28 13.53
N SER A 615 -1.19 7.02 12.56
CA SER A 615 -0.47 7.95 11.68
C SER A 615 -0.32 9.36 12.25
N VAL A 616 -0.84 9.66 13.44
CA VAL A 616 -0.66 10.95 14.11
C VAL A 616 0.65 10.95 14.88
N ASN A 617 1.52 11.94 14.63
CA ASN A 617 2.88 12.00 15.11
C ASN A 617 3.70 10.75 14.74
N ASN A 618 3.46 10.22 13.56
CA ASN A 618 4.17 9.08 12.99
C ASN A 618 4.48 9.32 11.51
N VAL A 619 5.40 8.57 10.94
CA VAL A 619 5.73 8.70 9.52
C VAL A 619 4.74 7.92 8.67
N ALA A 620 4.02 8.64 7.82
CA ALA A 620 3.24 8.07 6.73
C ALA A 620 3.94 8.40 5.41
N LEU A 621 4.39 7.37 4.67
CA LEU A 621 5.19 7.57 3.46
C LEU A 621 4.45 8.37 2.38
N ALA A 622 3.16 8.12 2.19
CA ALA A 622 2.35 8.88 1.25
C ALA A 622 2.26 10.38 1.61
N GLU A 623 2.22 10.70 2.91
CA GLU A 623 2.20 12.09 3.40
C GLU A 623 3.56 12.77 3.17
N ASN A 624 4.66 12.03 3.32
CA ASN A 624 6.00 12.51 2.95
C ASN A 624 6.12 12.80 1.45
N LEU A 625 5.56 11.94 0.60
CA LEU A 625 5.56 12.16 -0.86
C LEU A 625 4.71 13.37 -1.27
N ASN A 626 3.56 13.61 -0.64
CA ASN A 626 2.78 14.82 -0.86
C ASN A 626 3.51 16.07 -0.34
N THR A 627 4.25 15.96 0.76
CA THR A 627 5.09 17.05 1.28
C THR A 627 6.25 17.35 0.33
N ALA A 628 6.89 16.33 -0.25
CA ALA A 628 7.92 16.51 -1.28
C ALA A 628 7.35 17.24 -2.51
N LEU A 629 6.15 16.86 -2.95
CA LEU A 629 5.45 17.56 -4.04
C LEU A 629 5.19 19.03 -3.69
N ALA A 630 4.75 19.33 -2.48
CA ALA A 630 4.52 20.71 -2.03
C ALA A 630 5.83 21.52 -1.97
N LEU A 631 6.95 20.90 -1.58
CA LEU A 631 8.28 21.52 -1.63
C LEU A 631 8.68 21.88 -3.06
N TRP A 632 8.45 21.01 -4.03
CA TRP A 632 8.68 21.31 -5.46
C TRP A 632 7.75 22.41 -5.98
N GLN A 633 6.47 22.35 -5.65
CA GLN A 633 5.50 23.40 -6.01
C GLN A 633 5.87 24.75 -5.40
N GLY A 634 6.48 24.75 -4.23
CA GLY A 634 6.96 25.93 -3.54
C GLY A 634 8.35 26.43 -3.97
N GLY A 635 8.99 25.79 -4.95
CA GLY A 635 10.28 26.21 -5.47
C GLY A 635 11.47 25.86 -4.56
N ASN A 636 11.34 24.81 -3.74
CA ASN A 636 12.42 24.22 -2.96
C ASN A 636 12.77 22.80 -3.46
N PRO A 637 13.37 22.68 -4.66
CA PRO A 637 13.56 21.40 -5.33
C PRO A 637 14.52 20.47 -4.61
N GLU A 638 15.55 20.98 -3.95
CA GLU A 638 16.54 20.16 -3.24
C GLU A 638 15.90 19.46 -2.04
N ALA A 639 15.18 20.20 -1.20
CA ALA A 639 14.46 19.60 -0.07
C ALA A 639 13.34 18.64 -0.54
N GLY A 640 12.66 18.97 -1.62
CA GLY A 640 11.66 18.10 -2.23
C GLY A 640 12.27 16.79 -2.71
N TYR A 641 13.40 16.84 -3.41
CA TYR A 641 14.10 15.65 -3.89
C TYR A 641 14.62 14.79 -2.73
N LYS A 642 15.26 15.41 -1.75
CA LYS A 642 15.78 14.72 -0.55
C LYS A 642 14.66 13.94 0.16
N LEU A 643 13.52 14.57 0.42
CA LEU A 643 12.39 13.91 1.09
C LEU A 643 11.78 12.79 0.23
N PHE A 644 11.68 13.01 -1.08
CA PHE A 644 11.23 12.00 -2.03
C PHE A 644 12.16 10.78 -2.06
N GLU A 645 13.46 11.00 -2.20
CA GLU A 645 14.48 9.94 -2.20
C GLU A 645 14.49 9.17 -0.87
N SER A 646 14.39 9.88 0.25
CA SER A 646 14.28 9.27 1.57
C SER A 646 13.08 8.33 1.68
N ALA A 647 11.91 8.76 1.21
CA ALA A 647 10.70 7.94 1.18
C ALA A 647 10.83 6.74 0.24
N LEU A 648 11.49 6.91 -0.90
CA LEU A 648 11.76 5.83 -1.86
C LEU A 648 12.68 4.76 -1.26
N VAL A 649 13.82 5.17 -0.68
CA VAL A 649 14.78 4.25 -0.08
C VAL A 649 14.17 3.51 1.10
N GLU A 650 13.47 4.23 1.98
CA GLU A 650 12.81 3.63 3.14
C GLU A 650 11.76 2.58 2.72
N SER A 651 10.89 2.92 1.78
CA SER A 651 9.80 2.04 1.40
C SER A 651 10.22 0.87 0.53
N MET A 652 11.12 1.09 -0.42
CA MET A 652 11.41 0.12 -1.48
C MET A 652 12.64 -0.75 -1.22
N TYR A 653 13.56 -0.28 -0.38
CA TYR A 653 14.86 -0.94 -0.19
C TYR A 653 15.14 -1.37 1.24
N LEU A 654 14.66 -0.61 2.24
CA LEU A 654 14.76 -0.98 3.65
C LEU A 654 13.56 -1.79 4.13
N GLY A 655 12.46 -1.73 3.42
CA GLY A 655 11.25 -2.44 3.75
C GLY A 655 11.34 -3.95 3.57
N ALA A 656 10.31 -4.63 4.05
CA ALA A 656 10.24 -6.09 4.04
C ALA A 656 9.96 -6.67 2.64
N SER A 657 9.45 -5.87 1.70
CA SER A 657 9.02 -6.28 0.37
C SER A 657 9.78 -5.50 -0.69
N PRO A 658 10.35 -6.16 -1.72
CA PRO A 658 11.03 -5.45 -2.79
C PRO A 658 10.05 -4.53 -3.53
N GLY A 659 10.46 -3.27 -3.73
CA GLY A 659 9.59 -2.25 -4.32
C GLY A 659 8.44 -1.77 -3.43
N GLY A 660 8.45 -2.08 -2.15
CA GLY A 660 7.48 -1.56 -1.18
C GLY A 660 6.05 -2.04 -1.34
N PHE A 661 5.79 -3.07 -2.13
CA PHE A 661 4.45 -3.45 -2.58
C PHE A 661 3.51 -3.95 -1.47
N GLN A 662 4.04 -4.68 -0.51
CA GLN A 662 3.27 -5.30 0.57
C GLN A 662 3.52 -4.66 1.94
N GLN A 663 4.12 -3.48 1.97
CA GLN A 663 4.39 -2.82 3.24
C GLN A 663 3.30 -1.83 3.63
N LEU A 664 3.12 -1.70 4.95
CA LEU A 664 2.38 -0.60 5.54
C LEU A 664 3.15 0.71 5.36
N SER A 665 2.39 1.79 5.21
CA SER A 665 2.94 3.11 4.93
C SER A 665 3.55 3.81 6.15
N PHE A 666 3.60 3.14 7.32
CA PHE A 666 4.04 3.78 8.55
C PHE A 666 5.44 3.36 8.95
N TYR A 667 6.26 4.37 9.19
CA TYR A 667 7.54 4.24 9.82
C TYR A 667 7.41 4.70 11.27
N ASP A 668 7.72 3.85 12.22
CA ASP A 668 7.62 4.19 13.63
C ASP A 668 8.72 5.19 13.99
N ALA A 669 8.32 6.44 14.19
CA ALA A 669 9.23 7.52 14.51
C ALA A 669 9.98 7.31 15.83
N ILE A 670 9.40 6.54 16.76
CA ILE A 670 10.02 6.25 18.06
C ILE A 670 11.05 5.14 17.94
N ARG A 671 10.75 4.09 17.16
CA ARG A 671 11.63 2.92 17.01
C ARG A 671 12.57 3.00 15.82
N GLY A 672 12.35 3.91 14.89
CA GLY A 672 13.13 4.02 13.68
C GLY A 672 13.02 2.77 12.77
N GLU A 673 11.87 2.13 12.74
CA GLU A 673 11.58 0.95 11.93
C GLU A 673 10.15 0.98 11.42
N LEU A 674 9.86 0.22 10.36
CA LEU A 674 8.50 0.08 9.88
C LEU A 674 7.60 -0.47 10.97
N ASN A 675 6.48 0.19 11.18
CA ASN A 675 5.47 -0.29 12.09
C ASN A 675 4.75 -1.49 11.46
N ARG A 676 4.89 -2.67 12.07
CA ARG A 676 4.31 -3.93 11.60
C ARG A 676 3.09 -4.36 12.42
N ASP A 677 2.71 -3.59 13.42
CA ASP A 677 1.67 -3.96 14.37
C ASP A 677 0.26 -3.54 13.92
N PHE A 678 0.08 -3.20 12.66
CA PHE A 678 -1.21 -2.75 12.09
C PHE A 678 -1.79 -3.73 11.10
#